data_e4bb7316cf7ade8a9758fac51c8b9daf
#
_entry.id   e4bb7316cf7ade8a9758fac51c8b9daf
#
_cell.length_a   1.000
_cell.length_b   1.000
_cell.length_c   1.000
_cell.angle_alpha   90.00
_cell.angle_beta   90.00
_cell.angle_gamma   90.00
#
_symmetry.space_group_name_H-M   'P 1'
#
loop_
_entity.id
_entity.type
_entity.pdbx_description
1 polymer ?
#
loop_
_entity_poly.entity_id
_entity_poly.type
_entity_poly.pdbx_seq_one_letter_code
_entity_poly.pdbx_strand_id
1 'polypeptide(L)'
;MHVTDLPPQAESRSITPVEILFWLLLPAGLLAWLILFPPHLLDLALQRLIWKSFSEAWLNTYLTEFWLHQLPKFISIAAYAVLLLLLIRSFVREKRHASANAQWSRLMRGRMLYALLAGALSVIAVWWLKKTTGVSCPWSIEEFGGSAELTNPAFPLGFRPGVCWPSGAAGSGFCLLPFFFMLRGFGKKVSILAFAAPLLLGLTAGIGRMLAGAHFLSHVVDAFLVDWLISGALYVLIFCRRGFLKAFALLFMGSGRTKEEEGMGVTGRRTAVRPPFAVLIFGLGLWWAFVFDAPMLLKLLAPKGAASLSSAALALESGIAFALVGASLAALLSLFPRMIFRALLVFLTILGAVSFAAAFLYGTAMTPDMVRNLIATDPAEAAGYISVRSVFVFLWALIPPLWLSLRGNAAPALTLRPGKTALLKALGLRLGGVLLPAAAGVLLIALNFQAFSSAMRNDKSLRYLIAPVNIVYSAIKTAAADDSPDEKRVRLVTDPAPKAAIQVRRPTLFVFVVGETARAANWGLNSYARDTTPELSKIKLINFPKVTSCGTSTDVSLPCMMSRIGRSNYDRDRILSEESLPALLERAGMNVLWVDNQSGCKGTCEGIPTREVFCPDGRCRDDDVLIRELEREIPKLPADRPTVLFLHMIGS
;
A
#
# COMPACT_ATOMS: atom_id res chain seq x y z
N MET A 1 9.65 32.64 38.96
CA MET A 1 8.32 32.63 38.37
C MET A 1 7.34 32.22 39.45
N HIS A 2 6.53 33.19 39.94
CA HIS A 2 5.51 32.92 40.94
C HIS A 2 4.40 32.07 40.35
N VAL A 3 4.02 30.97 41.05
CA VAL A 3 3.01 29.98 40.60
C VAL A 3 1.58 30.56 40.54
N THR A 4 1.41 31.85 40.83
CA THR A 4 0.12 32.53 40.97
C THR A 4 -0.45 33.13 39.65
N ASP A 5 0.34 33.15 38.55
CA ASP A 5 -0.06 33.87 37.33
C ASP A 5 -0.44 32.96 36.15
N LEU A 6 -0.74 31.69 36.39
CA LEU A 6 -1.20 30.79 35.33
C LEU A 6 -2.73 30.91 35.14
N PRO A 7 -3.20 31.14 33.91
CA PRO A 7 -4.61 31.42 33.68
C PRO A 7 -5.50 30.20 33.98
N PRO A 8 -6.75 30.39 34.41
CA PRO A 8 -7.71 29.34 34.79
C PRO A 8 -8.21 28.48 33.62
N GLN A 9 -7.62 28.59 32.43
CA GLN A 9 -8.04 27.84 31.21
C GLN A 9 -7.46 26.41 31.07
N ALA A 10 -6.87 25.84 32.10
CA ALA A 10 -6.40 24.46 32.09
C ALA A 10 -7.50 23.40 32.32
N GLU A 11 -8.77 23.82 32.35
CA GLU A 11 -9.90 22.89 32.37
C GLU A 11 -10.04 22.20 31.02
N SER A 12 -10.16 20.90 31.07
CA SER A 12 -10.39 19.94 30.02
C SER A 12 -10.84 20.54 28.67
N ARG A 13 -9.89 20.94 27.81
CA ARG A 13 -10.23 21.20 26.41
C ARG A 13 -10.81 19.91 25.83
N SER A 14 -12.04 19.99 25.34
CA SER A 14 -12.63 18.89 24.57
C SER A 14 -11.67 18.51 23.44
N ILE A 15 -11.40 17.22 23.31
CA ILE A 15 -10.59 16.72 22.19
C ILE A 15 -11.25 17.10 20.86
N THR A 16 -10.45 17.57 19.92
CA THR A 16 -10.91 17.94 18.58
C THR A 16 -10.81 16.75 17.62
N PRO A 17 -11.62 16.73 16.53
CA PRO A 17 -11.48 15.71 15.48
C PRO A 17 -10.06 15.64 14.90
N VAL A 18 -9.38 16.76 14.74
CA VAL A 18 -8.00 16.82 14.24
C VAL A 18 -7.03 16.15 15.22
N GLU A 19 -7.21 16.36 16.52
CA GLU A 19 -6.38 15.71 17.54
C GLU A 19 -6.60 14.18 17.56
N ILE A 20 -7.83 13.69 17.38
CA ILE A 20 -8.09 12.25 17.23
C ILE A 20 -7.36 11.69 16.01
N LEU A 21 -7.42 12.38 14.87
CA LEU A 21 -6.74 11.96 13.66
C LEU A 21 -5.24 11.84 13.89
N PHE A 22 -4.57 12.87 14.41
CA PHE A 22 -3.11 12.90 14.58
C PHE A 22 -2.60 12.13 15.80
N TRP A 23 -3.40 11.98 16.84
CA TRP A 23 -2.94 11.27 18.04
C TRP A 23 -3.18 9.77 18.01
N LEU A 24 -4.21 9.33 17.30
CA LEU A 24 -4.62 7.92 17.30
C LEU A 24 -4.71 7.32 15.90
N LEU A 25 -5.53 7.86 15.00
CA LEU A 25 -5.87 7.17 13.77
C LEU A 25 -4.71 7.10 12.78
N LEU A 26 -4.04 8.23 12.53
CA LEU A 26 -2.90 8.27 11.61
C LEU A 26 -1.71 7.45 12.12
N PRO A 27 -1.27 7.61 13.40
CA PRO A 27 -0.19 6.77 13.93
C PRO A 27 -0.53 5.28 13.98
N ALA A 28 -1.78 4.92 14.33
CA ALA A 28 -2.22 3.52 14.32
C ALA A 28 -2.22 2.93 12.90
N GLY A 29 -2.73 3.69 11.92
CA GLY A 29 -2.71 3.29 10.52
C GLY A 29 -1.29 3.14 9.97
N LEU A 30 -0.37 4.06 10.33
CA LEU A 30 1.03 3.98 9.93
C LEU A 30 1.75 2.81 10.59
N LEU A 31 1.53 2.57 11.88
CA LEU A 31 2.11 1.41 12.57
C LEU A 31 1.61 0.09 11.96
N ALA A 32 0.30 -0.03 11.74
CA ALA A 32 -0.27 -1.20 11.08
C ALA A 32 0.30 -1.40 9.68
N TRP A 33 0.49 -0.31 8.93
CA TRP A 33 1.14 -0.36 7.61
C TRP A 33 2.59 -0.89 7.71
N LEU A 34 3.42 -0.33 8.59
CA LEU A 34 4.81 -0.73 8.75
C LEU A 34 4.96 -2.19 9.24
N ILE A 35 4.02 -2.68 10.06
CA ILE A 35 3.97 -4.09 10.47
C ILE A 35 3.61 -5.01 9.31
N LEU A 36 2.60 -4.66 8.51
CA LEU A 36 2.13 -5.48 7.39
C LEU A 36 3.06 -5.41 6.18
N PHE A 37 3.74 -4.29 6.00
CA PHE A 37 4.61 -3.98 4.87
C PHE A 37 5.90 -3.30 5.36
N PRO A 38 6.79 -4.05 6.02
CA PRO A 38 8.06 -3.50 6.46
C PRO A 38 8.87 -2.93 5.29
N PRO A 39 9.46 -1.73 5.41
CA PRO A 39 10.16 -1.05 4.33
C PRO A 39 11.58 -1.60 4.13
N HIS A 40 11.71 -2.91 3.87
CA HIS A 40 12.99 -3.61 3.76
C HIS A 40 13.97 -2.97 2.78
N LEU A 41 13.47 -2.45 1.63
CA LEU A 41 14.34 -1.79 0.65
C LEU A 41 15.02 -0.56 1.24
N LEU A 42 14.28 0.27 1.99
CA LEU A 42 14.83 1.47 2.65
C LEU A 42 15.73 1.08 3.81
N ASP A 43 15.31 0.14 4.64
CA ASP A 43 16.05 -0.36 5.79
C ASP A 43 17.40 -0.95 5.38
N LEU A 44 17.40 -1.85 4.38
CA LEU A 44 18.63 -2.44 3.85
C LEU A 44 19.51 -1.42 3.13
N ALA A 45 18.91 -0.52 2.32
CA ALA A 45 19.70 0.51 1.63
C ALA A 45 20.46 1.41 2.62
N LEU A 46 19.79 1.82 3.70
CA LEU A 46 20.42 2.64 4.73
C LEU A 46 21.48 1.87 5.52
N GLN A 47 21.21 0.62 5.87
CA GLN A 47 22.19 -0.22 6.57
C GLN A 47 23.40 -0.57 5.70
N ARG A 48 23.21 -0.81 4.41
CA ARG A 48 24.34 -0.98 3.44
C ARG A 48 25.18 0.27 3.36
N LEU A 49 24.56 1.45 3.35
CA LEU A 49 25.29 2.72 3.37
C LEU A 49 26.14 2.84 4.64
N ILE A 50 25.58 2.57 5.81
CA ILE A 50 26.29 2.60 7.09
C ILE A 50 27.43 1.57 7.08
N TRP A 51 27.16 0.32 6.73
CA TRP A 51 28.13 -0.78 6.68
C TRP A 51 29.34 -0.45 5.80
N LYS A 52 29.07 0.03 4.58
CA LYS A 52 30.13 0.44 3.64
C LYS A 52 30.92 1.67 4.11
N SER A 53 30.26 2.61 4.80
CA SER A 53 30.91 3.84 5.30
C SER A 53 31.94 3.56 6.40
N PHE A 54 31.83 2.42 7.07
CA PHE A 54 32.74 2.00 8.13
C PHE A 54 33.56 0.76 7.74
N SER A 55 33.89 0.62 6.44
CA SER A 55 34.78 -0.44 5.93
C SER A 55 34.25 -1.86 6.25
N GLU A 56 32.96 -2.06 6.01
CA GLU A 56 32.24 -3.33 6.28
C GLU A 56 32.29 -3.76 7.76
N ALA A 57 32.19 -2.77 8.66
CA ALA A 57 32.11 -2.97 10.10
C ALA A 57 31.00 -2.13 10.73
N TRP A 58 30.63 -2.45 11.97
CA TRP A 58 29.72 -1.63 12.76
C TRP A 58 30.46 -0.64 13.63
N LEU A 59 29.92 0.59 13.75
CA LEU A 59 30.51 1.62 14.58
C LEU A 59 30.24 1.35 16.08
N ASN A 60 31.06 0.50 16.70
CA ASN A 60 31.01 0.21 18.13
C ASN A 60 32.08 1.01 18.86
N THR A 61 31.75 2.24 19.24
CA THR A 61 32.65 3.17 19.92
C THR A 61 32.02 3.68 21.22
N TYR A 62 32.81 4.35 22.06
CA TYR A 62 32.24 5.02 23.24
C TYR A 62 31.18 6.06 22.89
N LEU A 63 31.29 6.68 21.69
CA LEU A 63 30.25 7.58 21.15
C LEU A 63 28.90 6.88 20.98
N THR A 64 28.86 5.74 20.29
CA THR A 64 27.62 5.02 20.02
C THR A 64 27.06 4.32 21.25
N GLU A 65 27.89 3.77 22.13
CA GLU A 65 27.44 3.01 23.28
C GLU A 65 27.07 3.93 24.46
N PHE A 66 27.89 4.93 24.79
CA PHE A 66 27.59 5.79 25.93
C PHE A 66 26.74 7.00 25.54
N TRP A 67 27.24 7.87 24.63
CA TRP A 67 26.60 9.15 24.34
C TRP A 67 25.28 9.00 23.58
N LEU A 68 25.24 8.11 22.60
CA LEU A 68 24.05 7.94 21.78
C LEU A 68 23.06 6.89 22.33
N HIS A 69 23.50 5.95 23.17
CA HIS A 69 22.62 4.89 23.70
C HIS A 69 22.35 5.03 25.21
N GLN A 70 23.39 5.07 26.08
CA GLN A 70 23.17 5.05 27.52
C GLN A 70 22.71 6.40 28.08
N LEU A 71 23.28 7.51 27.61
CA LEU A 71 22.94 8.84 28.10
C LEU A 71 21.45 9.20 27.91
N PRO A 72 20.82 9.01 26.73
CA PRO A 72 19.37 9.20 26.59
C PRO A 72 18.53 8.41 27.59
N LYS A 73 18.92 7.19 27.89
CA LYS A 73 18.28 6.35 28.88
C LYS A 73 18.38 6.92 30.30
N PHE A 74 19.59 7.37 30.69
CA PHE A 74 19.79 8.00 32.00
C PHE A 74 19.00 9.29 32.16
N ILE A 75 18.93 10.12 31.09
CA ILE A 75 18.10 11.33 31.09
C ILE A 75 16.63 10.99 31.31
N SER A 76 16.12 9.96 30.65
CA SER A 76 14.72 9.53 30.83
C SER A 76 14.44 9.01 32.23
N ILE A 77 15.34 8.21 32.79
CA ILE A 77 15.25 7.73 34.21
C ILE A 77 15.25 8.93 35.17
N ALA A 78 16.14 9.89 34.97
CA ALA A 78 16.22 11.08 35.80
C ALA A 78 14.94 11.93 35.71
N ALA A 79 14.38 12.11 34.49
CA ALA A 79 13.13 12.82 34.29
C ALA A 79 11.94 12.20 35.04
N TYR A 80 11.80 10.86 34.99
CA TYR A 80 10.77 10.16 35.76
C TYR A 80 11.03 10.16 37.27
N ALA A 81 12.28 10.09 37.71
CA ALA A 81 12.62 10.23 39.14
C ALA A 81 12.24 11.61 39.66
N VAL A 82 12.54 12.68 38.91
CA VAL A 82 12.13 14.05 39.24
C VAL A 82 10.60 14.17 39.27
N LEU A 83 9.90 13.61 38.30
CA LEU A 83 8.43 13.60 38.26
C LEU A 83 7.83 12.90 39.50
N LEU A 84 8.38 11.77 39.89
CA LEU A 84 7.95 11.02 41.07
C LEU A 84 8.20 11.82 42.35
N LEU A 85 9.35 12.47 42.49
CA LEU A 85 9.65 13.34 43.64
C LEU A 85 8.68 14.54 43.72
N LEU A 86 8.37 15.15 42.59
CA LEU A 86 7.37 16.23 42.52
C LEU A 86 5.97 15.75 42.91
N LEU A 87 5.59 14.56 42.47
CA LEU A 87 4.33 13.94 42.87
C LEU A 87 4.26 13.67 44.39
N ILE A 88 5.29 13.06 44.96
CA ILE A 88 5.39 12.81 46.41
C ILE A 88 5.31 14.14 47.19
N ARG A 89 6.10 15.14 46.78
CA ARG A 89 6.06 16.48 47.36
C ARG A 89 4.67 17.09 47.34
N SER A 90 3.91 16.89 46.25
CA SER A 90 2.55 17.41 46.11
C SER A 90 1.58 16.81 47.14
N PHE A 91 1.71 15.52 47.46
CA PHE A 91 0.92 14.84 48.50
C PHE A 91 1.30 15.31 49.92
N VAL A 92 2.59 15.51 50.18
CA VAL A 92 3.07 15.98 51.50
C VAL A 92 2.61 17.41 51.76
N ARG A 93 2.63 18.28 50.78
CA ARG A 93 2.16 19.68 50.90
C ARG A 93 0.66 19.78 51.19
N GLU A 94 -0.17 18.94 50.61
CA GLU A 94 -1.62 18.97 50.83
C GLU A 94 -1.99 18.61 52.26
N LYS A 95 -1.23 17.68 52.91
CA LYS A 95 -1.42 17.35 54.34
C LYS A 95 -1.08 18.51 55.25
N ARG A 96 -0.25 19.48 54.81
CA ARG A 96 0.21 20.60 55.65
C ARG A 96 -0.57 21.89 55.47
N HIS A 97 -1.22 22.11 54.30
CA HIS A 97 -1.93 23.32 53.97
C HIS A 97 -3.21 23.03 53.20
N ALA A 98 -4.37 23.20 53.80
CA ALA A 98 -5.66 23.26 53.12
C ALA A 98 -5.75 24.58 52.35
N SER A 99 -5.32 24.64 51.10
CA SER A 99 -5.26 25.88 50.31
C SER A 99 -6.41 25.99 49.31
N ALA A 100 -6.72 27.22 48.93
CA ALA A 100 -7.74 27.60 47.95
C ALA A 100 -7.54 26.97 46.54
N ASN A 101 -6.40 26.31 46.25
CA ASN A 101 -6.02 25.68 44.98
C ASN A 101 -6.09 24.14 45.01
N ALA A 102 -6.91 23.52 45.87
CA ALA A 102 -7.02 22.07 45.99
C ALA A 102 -7.43 21.36 44.67
N GLN A 103 -8.24 22.01 43.86
CA GLN A 103 -8.67 21.45 42.55
C GLN A 103 -7.54 21.40 41.53
N TRP A 104 -6.73 22.46 41.43
CA TRP A 104 -5.54 22.52 40.58
C TRP A 104 -4.50 21.48 40.98
N SER A 105 -4.23 21.37 42.27
CA SER A 105 -3.28 20.37 42.82
C SER A 105 -3.73 18.94 42.49
N ARG A 106 -5.03 18.63 42.60
CA ARG A 106 -5.58 17.30 42.24
C ARG A 106 -5.46 17.03 40.74
N LEU A 107 -5.75 18.01 39.87
CA LEU A 107 -5.61 17.87 38.42
C LEU A 107 -4.15 17.59 38.03
N MET A 108 -3.20 18.35 38.59
CA MET A 108 -1.78 18.15 38.31
C MET A 108 -1.26 16.80 38.80
N ARG A 109 -1.69 16.31 39.96
CA ARG A 109 -1.38 14.94 40.40
C ARG A 109 -1.92 13.88 39.46
N GLY A 110 -3.16 14.03 39.01
CA GLY A 110 -3.73 13.12 37.99
C GLY A 110 -2.92 13.08 36.71
N ARG A 111 -2.44 14.25 36.23
CA ARG A 111 -1.59 14.35 35.03
C ARG A 111 -0.18 13.74 35.27
N MET A 112 0.42 13.94 36.45
CA MET A 112 1.71 13.32 36.80
C MET A 112 1.58 11.78 36.91
N LEU A 113 0.51 11.29 37.56
CA LEU A 113 0.22 9.85 37.64
C LEU A 113 -0.01 9.24 36.27
N TYR A 114 -0.74 9.93 35.38
CA TYR A 114 -0.91 9.53 34.00
C TYR A 114 0.44 9.41 33.30
N ALA A 115 1.33 10.41 33.41
CA ALA A 115 2.62 10.38 32.73
C ALA A 115 3.52 9.22 33.21
N LEU A 116 3.52 8.94 34.52
CA LEU A 116 4.20 7.78 35.11
C LEU A 116 3.63 6.46 34.56
N LEU A 117 2.32 6.32 34.54
CA LEU A 117 1.64 5.11 34.07
C LEU A 117 1.88 4.90 32.57
N ALA A 118 1.71 5.95 31.75
CA ALA A 118 1.90 5.88 30.31
C ALA A 118 3.35 5.54 29.96
N GLY A 119 4.33 6.17 30.61
CA GLY A 119 5.74 5.85 30.41
C GLY A 119 6.10 4.42 30.80
N ALA A 120 5.59 3.93 31.93
CA ALA A 120 5.79 2.55 32.35
C ALA A 120 5.19 1.55 31.34
N LEU A 121 3.96 1.80 30.89
CA LEU A 121 3.30 0.96 29.88
C LEU A 121 4.01 1.00 28.54
N SER A 122 4.54 2.14 28.11
CA SER A 122 5.36 2.27 26.90
C SER A 122 6.60 1.37 26.99
N VAL A 123 7.35 1.44 28.07
CA VAL A 123 8.54 0.60 28.29
C VAL A 123 8.18 -0.89 28.31
N ILE A 124 7.12 -1.26 29.02
CA ILE A 124 6.64 -2.65 29.11
C ILE A 124 6.22 -3.16 27.72
N ALA A 125 5.45 -2.37 26.96
CA ALA A 125 4.96 -2.75 25.65
C ALA A 125 6.12 -2.96 24.65
N VAL A 126 7.07 -2.02 24.58
CA VAL A 126 8.26 -2.15 23.73
C VAL A 126 9.09 -3.37 24.13
N TRP A 127 9.31 -3.60 25.42
CA TRP A 127 10.02 -4.77 25.92
C TRP A 127 9.32 -6.08 25.55
N TRP A 128 7.99 -6.14 25.74
CA TRP A 128 7.20 -7.33 25.45
C TRP A 128 7.17 -7.65 23.95
N LEU A 129 6.88 -6.65 23.10
CA LEU A 129 6.92 -6.80 21.64
C LEU A 129 8.30 -7.26 21.18
N LYS A 130 9.37 -6.69 21.72
CA LYS A 130 10.74 -7.08 21.40
C LYS A 130 11.04 -8.55 21.69
N LYS A 131 10.43 -9.13 22.73
CA LYS A 131 10.63 -10.53 23.13
C LYS A 131 9.74 -11.53 22.37
N THR A 132 8.65 -11.05 21.78
CA THR A 132 7.60 -11.93 21.25
C THR A 132 7.45 -11.92 19.73
N THR A 133 8.08 -10.97 19.02
CA THR A 133 7.92 -10.83 17.56
C THR A 133 8.95 -11.59 16.73
N GLY A 134 10.10 -11.95 17.29
CA GLY A 134 11.10 -12.78 16.62
C GLY A 134 11.87 -12.11 15.48
N VAL A 135 12.01 -10.78 15.49
CA VAL A 135 12.65 -10.02 14.41
C VAL A 135 14.17 -10.02 14.55
N SER A 136 14.88 -10.31 13.46
CA SER A 136 16.35 -10.31 13.37
C SER A 136 16.93 -8.89 13.38
N CYS A 137 18.12 -8.73 13.99
CA CYS A 137 18.87 -7.48 13.97
C CYS A 137 19.73 -7.36 12.71
N PRO A 138 20.06 -6.14 12.23
CA PRO A 138 20.99 -5.97 11.10
C PRO A 138 22.28 -6.77 11.26
N TRP A 139 22.94 -6.70 12.40
CA TRP A 139 24.18 -7.43 12.68
C TRP A 139 24.03 -8.95 12.69
N SER A 140 22.82 -9.50 12.78
CA SER A 140 22.60 -10.94 12.82
C SER A 140 22.27 -11.55 11.46
N ILE A 141 21.98 -10.73 10.43
CA ILE A 141 21.61 -11.24 9.10
C ILE A 141 22.83 -11.52 8.24
N GLU A 142 22.70 -12.51 7.34
CA GLU A 142 23.81 -13.00 6.49
C GLU A 142 24.49 -11.89 5.69
N GLU A 143 23.72 -10.94 5.18
CA GLU A 143 24.22 -9.81 4.36
C GLU A 143 25.28 -8.96 5.08
N PHE A 144 25.24 -8.90 6.44
CA PHE A 144 26.17 -8.11 7.25
C PHE A 144 27.03 -8.98 8.16
N GLY A 145 27.32 -10.22 7.73
CA GLY A 145 28.24 -11.14 8.42
C GLY A 145 27.62 -11.96 9.55
N GLY A 146 26.29 -11.94 9.72
CA GLY A 146 25.57 -12.81 10.63
C GLY A 146 25.21 -14.16 10.00
N SER A 147 24.30 -14.90 10.64
CA SER A 147 23.82 -16.22 10.19
C SER A 147 22.29 -16.31 10.11
N ALA A 148 21.55 -15.23 10.36
CA ALA A 148 20.10 -15.20 10.36
C ALA A 148 19.55 -14.63 9.05
N GLU A 149 18.36 -15.09 8.65
CA GLU A 149 17.60 -14.46 7.59
C GLU A 149 16.90 -13.19 8.07
N LEU A 150 16.57 -12.30 7.13
CA LEU A 150 15.76 -11.11 7.39
C LEU A 150 14.31 -11.53 7.70
N THR A 151 13.84 -11.17 8.88
CA THR A 151 12.50 -11.59 9.35
C THR A 151 11.58 -10.41 9.62
N ASN A 152 10.27 -10.62 9.43
CA ASN A 152 9.20 -9.69 9.75
C ASN A 152 8.64 -9.95 11.15
N PRO A 153 7.97 -8.95 11.79
CA PRO A 153 7.21 -9.19 13.00
C PRO A 153 6.19 -10.32 12.79
N ALA A 154 6.31 -11.39 13.58
CA ALA A 154 5.47 -12.56 13.41
C ALA A 154 4.27 -12.55 14.37
N PHE A 155 3.09 -12.91 13.84
CA PHE A 155 1.85 -13.02 14.60
C PHE A 155 1.22 -14.41 14.34
N PRO A 156 0.58 -15.03 15.34
CA PRO A 156 0.39 -14.56 16.71
C PRO A 156 1.72 -14.44 17.48
N LEU A 157 1.73 -13.56 18.49
CA LEU A 157 2.92 -13.31 19.32
C LEU A 157 3.30 -14.56 20.11
N GLY A 158 4.61 -14.85 20.18
CA GLY A 158 5.18 -15.96 20.91
C GLY A 158 6.67 -15.74 21.17
N PHE A 159 7.24 -16.32 22.23
CA PHE A 159 8.68 -16.21 22.47
C PHE A 159 9.45 -16.88 21.36
N ARG A 160 10.24 -16.09 20.62
CA ARG A 160 11.00 -16.52 19.44
C ARG A 160 12.42 -15.98 19.49
N PRO A 161 13.39 -16.66 18.86
CA PRO A 161 14.72 -16.08 18.63
C PRO A 161 14.59 -14.82 17.76
N GLY A 162 15.42 -13.81 18.07
CA GLY A 162 15.32 -12.48 17.46
C GLY A 162 14.62 -11.50 18.42
N VAL A 163 15.32 -10.40 18.74
CA VAL A 163 14.86 -9.45 19.78
C VAL A 163 15.08 -8.01 19.33
N CYS A 164 14.75 -7.71 18.05
CA CYS A 164 15.09 -6.41 17.48
C CYS A 164 13.92 -5.46 17.26
N TRP A 165 12.70 -5.91 17.24
CA TRP A 165 11.56 -5.05 16.93
C TRP A 165 10.58 -4.96 18.11
N PRO A 166 10.11 -3.75 18.46
CA PRO A 166 10.61 -2.43 18.04
C PRO A 166 11.92 -2.04 18.77
N SER A 167 12.52 -0.89 18.42
CA SER A 167 13.79 -0.46 19.03
C SER A 167 13.62 -0.06 20.50
N GLY A 168 14.13 -0.88 21.42
CA GLY A 168 14.07 -0.59 22.85
C GLY A 168 14.96 0.60 23.27
N ALA A 169 16.07 0.84 22.57
CA ALA A 169 16.92 1.98 22.82
C ALA A 169 16.24 3.30 22.44
N ALA A 170 15.62 3.36 21.28
CA ALA A 170 14.82 4.52 20.85
C ALA A 170 13.60 4.71 21.77
N GLY A 171 12.90 3.63 22.11
CA GLY A 171 11.79 3.65 23.06
C GLY A 171 12.17 4.19 24.43
N SER A 172 13.43 4.01 24.88
CA SER A 172 13.89 4.61 26.15
C SER A 172 13.90 6.15 26.15
N GLY A 173 14.01 6.78 24.98
CA GLY A 173 13.83 8.25 24.84
C GLY A 173 12.37 8.62 24.58
N PHE A 174 11.67 7.85 23.70
CA PHE A 174 10.27 8.12 23.33
C PHE A 174 9.30 7.86 24.49
N CYS A 175 9.65 7.05 25.49
CA CYS A 175 8.82 6.86 26.68
C CYS A 175 8.51 8.16 27.44
N LEU A 176 9.21 9.27 27.18
CA LEU A 176 8.92 10.60 27.70
C LEU A 176 7.80 11.35 26.94
N LEU A 177 7.27 10.82 25.83
CA LEU A 177 6.17 11.44 25.07
C LEU A 177 4.90 11.74 25.91
N PRO A 178 4.58 11.00 26.99
CA PRO A 178 3.49 11.38 27.91
C PRO A 178 3.62 12.78 28.48
N PHE A 179 4.84 13.36 28.58
CA PHE A 179 5.05 14.72 29.05
C PHE A 179 4.40 15.78 28.12
N PHE A 180 4.35 15.52 26.81
CA PHE A 180 3.64 16.36 25.86
C PHE A 180 2.14 16.48 26.22
N PHE A 181 1.50 15.36 26.49
CA PHE A 181 0.09 15.31 26.88
C PHE A 181 -0.13 15.86 28.31
N MET A 182 0.77 15.55 29.24
CA MET A 182 0.73 16.06 30.62
C MET A 182 0.78 17.60 30.66
N LEU A 183 1.65 18.20 29.84
CA LEU A 183 1.89 19.65 29.81
C LEU A 183 0.98 20.38 28.80
N ARG A 184 -0.02 19.70 28.25
CA ARG A 184 -1.01 20.32 27.36
C ARG A 184 -1.76 21.44 28.07
N GLY A 185 -1.78 22.64 27.43
CA GLY A 185 -2.44 23.83 27.97
C GLY A 185 -1.51 24.80 28.70
N PHE A 186 -0.21 24.46 28.90
CA PHE A 186 0.77 25.35 29.53
C PHE A 186 1.43 26.34 28.55
N GLY A 187 0.93 26.42 27.33
CA GLY A 187 1.42 27.32 26.32
C GLY A 187 2.19 26.62 25.19
N LYS A 188 2.26 27.32 24.02
CA LYS A 188 2.80 26.76 22.78
C LYS A 188 4.28 26.35 22.91
N LYS A 189 5.11 27.18 23.54
CA LYS A 189 6.55 26.90 23.73
C LYS A 189 6.78 25.64 24.58
N VAL A 190 6.02 25.49 25.68
CA VAL A 190 6.11 24.32 26.58
C VAL A 190 5.68 23.06 25.84
N SER A 191 4.60 23.11 25.08
CA SER A 191 4.12 21.96 24.29
C SER A 191 5.13 21.55 23.24
N ILE A 192 5.74 22.51 22.54
CA ILE A 192 6.80 22.22 21.55
C ILE A 192 8.00 21.55 22.21
N LEU A 193 8.47 22.08 23.33
CA LEU A 193 9.61 21.51 24.04
C LEU A 193 9.31 20.11 24.58
N ALA A 194 8.11 19.92 25.16
CA ALA A 194 7.64 18.64 25.68
C ALA A 194 7.46 17.56 24.61
N PHE A 195 7.31 17.93 23.36
CA PHE A 195 7.33 17.01 22.21
C PHE A 195 8.73 16.83 21.64
N ALA A 196 9.48 17.92 21.42
CA ALA A 196 10.76 17.89 20.75
C ALA A 196 11.85 17.18 21.56
N ALA A 197 11.87 17.34 22.89
CA ALA A 197 12.90 16.72 23.74
C ALA A 197 12.82 15.18 23.72
N PRO A 198 11.65 14.52 23.96
CA PRO A 198 11.52 13.07 23.77
C PRO A 198 11.85 12.60 22.38
N LEU A 199 11.42 13.36 21.35
CA LEU A 199 11.70 13.02 19.94
C LEU A 199 13.21 13.01 19.69
N LEU A 200 13.92 14.05 20.09
CA LEU A 200 15.38 14.13 19.93
C LEU A 200 16.12 13.02 20.70
N LEU A 201 15.73 12.76 21.94
CA LEU A 201 16.35 11.70 22.75
C LEU A 201 16.15 10.31 22.11
N GLY A 202 14.94 9.99 21.69
CA GLY A 202 14.64 8.72 21.04
C GLY A 202 15.34 8.56 19.69
N LEU A 203 15.38 9.63 18.87
CA LEU A 203 16.12 9.61 17.60
C LEU A 203 17.63 9.47 17.82
N THR A 204 18.21 10.19 18.80
CA THR A 204 19.62 10.07 19.16
C THR A 204 19.99 8.63 19.54
N ALA A 205 19.19 8.00 20.41
CA ALA A 205 19.39 6.61 20.79
C ALA A 205 19.17 5.65 19.60
N GLY A 206 18.16 5.91 18.76
CA GLY A 206 17.88 5.13 17.56
C GLY A 206 19.04 5.17 16.57
N ILE A 207 19.53 6.35 16.23
CA ILE A 207 20.66 6.55 15.32
C ILE A 207 21.93 5.84 15.86
N GLY A 208 22.24 6.00 17.14
CA GLY A 208 23.36 5.30 17.76
C GLY A 208 23.31 3.79 17.58
N ARG A 209 22.11 3.21 17.72
CA ARG A 209 21.91 1.76 17.55
C ARG A 209 21.85 1.33 16.08
N MET A 210 21.44 2.20 15.16
CA MET A 210 21.56 1.94 13.72
C MET A 210 23.02 1.91 13.28
N LEU A 211 23.84 2.85 13.74
CA LEU A 211 25.29 2.89 13.48
C LEU A 211 26.00 1.64 14.04
N ALA A 212 25.53 1.11 15.15
CA ALA A 212 26.03 -0.12 15.76
C ALA A 212 25.43 -1.41 15.17
N GLY A 213 24.63 -1.34 14.10
CA GLY A 213 24.00 -2.49 13.46
C GLY A 213 22.90 -3.20 14.28
N ALA A 214 22.39 -2.55 15.34
CA ALA A 214 21.43 -3.17 16.25
C ALA A 214 19.98 -3.03 15.81
N HIS A 215 19.64 -1.99 15.04
CA HIS A 215 18.25 -1.72 14.63
C HIS A 215 18.18 -1.14 13.24
N PHE A 216 17.11 -1.45 12.51
CA PHE A 216 16.73 -0.75 11.28
C PHE A 216 16.02 0.58 11.59
N LEU A 217 15.92 1.45 10.58
CA LEU A 217 15.18 2.72 10.70
C LEU A 217 13.71 2.49 11.05
N SER A 218 13.07 1.53 10.40
CA SER A 218 11.67 1.16 10.69
C SER A 218 11.46 0.80 12.16
N HIS A 219 12.40 0.06 12.78
CA HIS A 219 12.32 -0.30 14.21
C HIS A 219 12.34 0.91 15.14
N VAL A 220 13.02 1.99 14.74
CA VAL A 220 13.07 3.27 15.48
C VAL A 220 11.75 4.02 15.33
N VAL A 221 11.21 4.08 14.10
CA VAL A 221 9.92 4.71 13.81
C VAL A 221 8.78 3.96 14.52
N ASP A 222 8.80 2.64 14.49
CA ASP A 222 7.79 1.82 15.16
C ASP A 222 7.80 2.00 16.69
N ALA A 223 8.98 2.14 17.30
CA ALA A 223 9.09 2.46 18.73
C ALA A 223 8.45 3.82 19.05
N PHE A 224 8.66 4.84 18.21
CA PHE A 224 7.99 6.13 18.36
C PHE A 224 6.45 5.99 18.26
N LEU A 225 5.95 5.26 17.26
CA LEU A 225 4.52 5.08 17.04
C LEU A 225 3.86 4.31 18.19
N VAL A 226 4.50 3.27 18.70
CA VAL A 226 4.01 2.51 19.88
C VAL A 226 3.91 3.42 21.09
N ASP A 227 4.97 4.15 21.43
CA ASP A 227 5.01 5.04 22.60
C ASP A 227 4.03 6.21 22.47
N TRP A 228 3.90 6.78 21.26
CA TRP A 228 2.94 7.84 20.95
C TRP A 228 1.49 7.36 21.12
N LEU A 229 1.16 6.17 20.58
CA LEU A 229 -0.19 5.60 20.65
C LEU A 229 -0.59 5.28 22.08
N ILE A 230 0.31 4.68 22.89
CA ILE A 230 0.05 4.41 24.29
C ILE A 230 -0.20 5.71 25.05
N SER A 231 0.65 6.72 24.83
CA SER A 231 0.54 8.03 25.47
C SER A 231 -0.78 8.73 25.10
N GLY A 232 -1.09 8.79 23.80
CA GLY A 232 -2.31 9.44 23.30
C GLY A 232 -3.59 8.72 23.71
N ALA A 233 -3.61 7.39 23.58
CA ALA A 233 -4.77 6.58 23.93
C ALA A 233 -5.11 6.68 25.42
N LEU A 234 -4.11 6.56 26.30
CA LEU A 234 -4.32 6.72 27.74
C LEU A 234 -4.76 8.13 28.11
N TYR A 235 -4.19 9.17 27.47
CA TYR A 235 -4.62 10.54 27.70
C TYR A 235 -6.09 10.73 27.34
N VAL A 236 -6.50 10.23 26.18
CA VAL A 236 -7.89 10.30 25.71
C VAL A 236 -8.82 9.51 26.64
N LEU A 237 -8.42 8.32 27.04
CA LEU A 237 -9.21 7.46 27.94
C LEU A 237 -9.42 8.08 29.30
N ILE A 238 -8.39 8.71 29.88
CA ILE A 238 -8.44 9.25 31.24
C ILE A 238 -9.08 10.65 31.27
N PHE A 239 -8.70 11.54 30.34
CA PHE A 239 -9.08 12.96 30.41
C PHE A 239 -10.10 13.43 29.38
N CYS A 240 -10.26 12.70 28.25
CA CYS A 240 -11.09 13.13 27.14
C CYS A 240 -12.26 12.21 26.80
N ARG A 241 -12.52 11.16 27.60
CA ARG A 241 -13.49 10.08 27.31
C ARG A 241 -14.88 10.61 26.87
N ARG A 242 -15.42 11.63 27.58
CA ARG A 242 -16.75 12.18 27.25
C ARG A 242 -16.79 12.96 25.93
N GLY A 243 -15.68 13.57 25.56
CA GLY A 243 -15.55 14.34 24.30
C GLY A 243 -15.16 13.47 23.10
N PHE A 244 -14.54 12.32 23.35
CA PHE A 244 -13.99 11.46 22.31
C PHE A 244 -15.04 10.97 21.31
N LEU A 245 -16.14 10.39 21.79
CA LEU A 245 -17.22 9.89 20.93
C LEU A 245 -17.85 11.00 20.08
N LYS A 246 -18.05 12.20 20.65
CA LYS A 246 -18.56 13.35 19.89
C LYS A 246 -17.57 13.81 18.83
N ALA A 247 -16.30 13.91 19.16
CA ALA A 247 -15.26 14.33 18.22
C ALA A 247 -14.99 13.28 17.14
N PHE A 248 -15.04 12.00 17.51
CA PHE A 248 -14.93 10.86 16.57
C PHE A 248 -16.11 10.84 15.59
N ALA A 249 -17.34 10.97 16.10
CA ALA A 249 -18.53 11.06 15.25
C ALA A 249 -18.47 12.28 14.31
N LEU A 250 -17.98 13.43 14.76
CA LEU A 250 -17.77 14.62 13.92
C LEU A 250 -16.73 14.41 12.83
N LEU A 251 -15.72 13.56 13.07
CA LEU A 251 -14.71 13.22 12.07
C LEU A 251 -15.31 12.45 10.90
N PHE A 252 -16.19 11.48 11.18
CA PHE A 252 -16.74 10.56 10.18
C PHE A 252 -18.17 10.93 9.72
N MET A 253 -19.08 11.32 10.62
CA MET A 253 -20.51 11.49 10.32
C MET A 253 -20.92 12.94 10.01
N GLY A 254 -20.12 13.96 10.38
CA GLY A 254 -20.50 15.36 10.26
C GLY A 254 -21.46 15.82 11.38
N SER A 255 -21.66 17.12 11.51
CA SER A 255 -22.60 17.66 12.48
C SER A 255 -24.06 17.38 12.07
N GLY A 256 -24.62 16.27 12.53
CA GLY A 256 -26.07 16.17 12.67
C GLY A 256 -26.52 17.20 13.74
N ARG A 257 -27.44 18.08 13.41
CA ARG A 257 -28.14 18.90 14.41
C ARG A 257 -28.85 17.96 15.36
N THR A 258 -28.45 17.93 16.63
CA THR A 258 -29.31 17.37 17.66
C THR A 258 -30.40 18.40 17.96
N LYS A 259 -31.67 17.97 17.94
CA LYS A 259 -32.84 18.82 18.23
C LYS A 259 -32.81 19.53 19.60
N GLU A 260 -31.86 19.18 20.47
CA GLU A 260 -31.69 19.83 21.79
C GLU A 260 -31.00 21.19 21.75
N GLU A 261 -30.35 21.60 20.62
CA GLU A 261 -29.68 22.89 20.52
C GLU A 261 -30.58 24.00 19.94
N GLU A 262 -31.81 23.68 19.49
CA GLU A 262 -32.78 24.71 19.02
C GLU A 262 -33.48 25.45 20.16
N GLY A 263 -33.37 24.97 21.40
CA GLY A 263 -34.05 25.60 22.57
C GLY A 263 -33.20 26.62 23.37
N MET A 264 -31.90 26.67 23.14
CA MET A 264 -31.00 27.63 23.81
C MET A 264 -30.39 28.58 22.78
N GLY A 265 -30.88 29.78 22.72
CA GLY A 265 -30.49 30.87 21.79
C GLY A 265 -29.01 31.27 21.83
N VAL A 266 -28.09 30.32 21.71
CA VAL A 266 -26.65 30.56 21.60
C VAL A 266 -26.29 30.65 20.13
N THR A 267 -26.24 31.87 19.60
CA THR A 267 -25.77 32.23 18.24
C THR A 267 -24.26 32.01 18.05
N GLY A 268 -23.75 30.86 18.40
CA GLY A 268 -22.39 30.44 18.10
C GLY A 268 -22.41 29.40 16.98
N ARG A 269 -22.40 29.87 15.71
CA ARG A 269 -22.12 28.97 14.55
C ARG A 269 -20.78 28.26 14.77
N ARG A 270 -20.78 27.08 15.37
CA ARG A 270 -19.64 26.17 15.31
C ARG A 270 -19.52 25.69 13.86
N THR A 271 -18.80 26.46 13.06
CA THR A 271 -18.44 26.05 11.69
C THR A 271 -17.57 24.80 11.80
N ALA A 272 -18.05 23.67 11.27
CA ALA A 272 -17.21 22.49 11.06
C ALA A 272 -15.95 22.97 10.31
N VAL A 273 -14.77 22.72 10.88
CA VAL A 273 -13.49 23.11 10.26
C VAL A 273 -13.35 22.32 8.98
N ARG A 274 -13.64 22.96 7.86
CA ARG A 274 -13.43 22.39 6.53
C ARG A 274 -12.02 22.73 6.08
N PRO A 275 -11.22 21.76 5.61
CA PRO A 275 -9.90 22.07 5.05
C PRO A 275 -9.99 23.15 3.98
N PRO A 276 -9.10 24.15 3.98
CA PRO A 276 -9.04 25.17 2.93
C PRO A 276 -8.84 24.54 1.54
N PHE A 277 -9.24 25.27 0.49
CA PHE A 277 -9.09 24.78 -0.90
C PHE A 277 -7.63 24.39 -1.25
N ALA A 278 -6.66 25.19 -0.81
CA ALA A 278 -5.25 24.87 -1.00
C ALA A 278 -4.86 23.53 -0.34
N VAL A 279 -5.32 23.28 0.91
CA VAL A 279 -5.07 22.01 1.60
C VAL A 279 -5.73 20.84 0.87
N LEU A 280 -6.91 21.04 0.27
CA LEU A 280 -7.57 20.02 -0.54
C LEU A 280 -6.71 19.65 -1.76
N ILE A 281 -6.33 20.63 -2.60
CA ILE A 281 -5.63 20.32 -3.86
C ILE A 281 -4.21 19.81 -3.63
N PHE A 282 -3.42 20.45 -2.75
CA PHE A 282 -2.06 20.02 -2.46
C PHE A 282 -2.03 18.75 -1.62
N GLY A 283 -2.98 18.55 -0.70
CA GLY A 283 -3.10 17.32 0.06
C GLY A 283 -3.42 16.12 -0.82
N LEU A 284 -4.32 16.27 -1.79
CA LEU A 284 -4.61 15.24 -2.79
C LEU A 284 -3.40 14.99 -3.70
N GLY A 285 -2.75 16.04 -4.21
CA GLY A 285 -1.56 15.92 -5.04
C GLY A 285 -0.43 15.16 -4.33
N LEU A 286 -0.14 15.49 -3.08
CA LEU A 286 0.85 14.78 -2.26
C LEU A 286 0.45 13.32 -2.02
N TRP A 287 -0.82 13.05 -1.73
CA TRP A 287 -1.28 11.69 -1.51
C TRP A 287 -1.19 10.85 -2.78
N TRP A 288 -1.63 11.38 -3.93
CA TRP A 288 -1.54 10.67 -5.20
C TRP A 288 -0.08 10.35 -5.56
N ALA A 289 0.82 11.33 -5.44
CA ALA A 289 2.21 11.15 -5.80
C ALA A 289 2.98 10.22 -4.85
N PHE A 290 2.84 10.37 -3.53
CA PHE A 290 3.67 9.63 -2.58
C PHE A 290 3.02 8.35 -2.03
N VAL A 291 1.71 8.18 -2.23
CA VAL A 291 1.02 6.93 -1.87
C VAL A 291 0.63 6.17 -3.13
N PHE A 292 -0.16 6.75 -4.03
CA PHE A 292 -0.62 5.99 -5.18
C PHE A 292 0.50 5.67 -6.18
N ASP A 293 1.45 6.60 -6.37
CA ASP A 293 2.59 6.40 -7.26
C ASP A 293 3.80 5.77 -6.53
N ALA A 294 3.67 5.41 -5.25
CA ALA A 294 4.74 4.77 -4.49
C ALA A 294 5.38 3.57 -5.20
N PRO A 295 4.62 2.64 -5.84
CA PRO A 295 5.23 1.54 -6.59
C PRO A 295 6.17 2.00 -7.71
N MET A 296 5.84 3.10 -8.41
CA MET A 296 6.70 3.70 -9.41
C MET A 296 7.93 4.37 -8.79
N LEU A 297 7.73 5.15 -7.73
CA LEU A 297 8.84 5.82 -7.03
C LEU A 297 9.83 4.82 -6.45
N LEU A 298 9.37 3.68 -5.92
CA LEU A 298 10.22 2.60 -5.44
C LEU A 298 11.04 1.95 -6.57
N LYS A 299 10.47 1.78 -7.77
CA LYS A 299 11.22 1.32 -8.95
C LYS A 299 12.28 2.34 -9.39
N LEU A 300 11.98 3.65 -9.31
CA LEU A 300 12.95 4.70 -9.59
C LEU A 300 14.05 4.77 -8.53
N LEU A 301 13.71 4.55 -7.26
CA LEU A 301 14.65 4.57 -6.14
C LEU A 301 15.67 3.43 -6.23
N ALA A 302 15.23 2.23 -6.60
CA ALA A 302 16.08 1.06 -6.66
C ALA A 302 16.01 0.37 -8.05
N PRO A 303 16.53 1.03 -9.11
CA PRO A 303 16.58 0.41 -10.43
C PRO A 303 17.43 -0.85 -10.37
N LYS A 304 16.90 -1.98 -10.88
CA LYS A 304 17.54 -3.31 -10.81
C LYS A 304 17.90 -3.77 -9.38
N GLY A 305 17.15 -3.29 -8.37
CA GLY A 305 17.33 -3.69 -6.97
C GLY A 305 18.46 -2.95 -6.21
N ALA A 306 19.15 -2.01 -6.85
CA ALA A 306 20.21 -1.22 -6.21
C ALA A 306 19.79 0.26 -6.09
N ALA A 307 19.76 0.79 -4.86
CA ALA A 307 19.52 2.20 -4.60
C ALA A 307 20.83 2.98 -4.63
N SER A 308 20.77 4.21 -5.14
CA SER A 308 21.88 5.16 -5.16
C SER A 308 21.37 6.56 -4.77
N LEU A 309 22.28 7.48 -4.44
CA LEU A 309 21.90 8.85 -4.12
C LEU A 309 21.23 9.55 -5.32
N SER A 310 21.72 9.29 -6.54
CA SER A 310 21.13 9.83 -7.77
C SER A 310 19.74 9.26 -8.05
N SER A 311 19.51 7.97 -7.83
CA SER A 311 18.19 7.37 -7.98
C SER A 311 17.21 7.85 -6.90
N ALA A 312 17.69 8.08 -5.68
CA ALA A 312 16.89 8.65 -4.61
C ALA A 312 16.48 10.11 -4.92
N ALA A 313 17.40 10.91 -5.44
CA ALA A 313 17.11 12.26 -5.89
C ALA A 313 16.07 12.27 -7.03
N LEU A 314 16.22 11.41 -8.04
CA LEU A 314 15.29 11.27 -9.15
C LEU A 314 13.89 10.84 -8.67
N ALA A 315 13.81 9.88 -7.74
CA ALA A 315 12.52 9.43 -7.19
C ALA A 315 11.81 10.54 -6.40
N LEU A 316 12.56 11.26 -5.55
CA LEU A 316 12.01 12.38 -4.77
C LEU A 316 11.55 13.53 -5.66
N GLU A 317 12.35 13.93 -6.62
CA GLU A 317 12.04 14.98 -7.59
C GLU A 317 10.81 14.63 -8.42
N SER A 318 10.73 13.38 -8.94
CA SER A 318 9.56 12.87 -9.64
C SER A 318 8.33 12.89 -8.76
N GLY A 319 8.44 12.48 -7.49
CA GLY A 319 7.34 12.52 -6.52
C GLY A 319 6.83 13.95 -6.28
N ILE A 320 7.72 14.93 -6.11
CA ILE A 320 7.34 16.34 -5.95
C ILE A 320 6.67 16.86 -7.23
N ALA A 321 7.23 16.55 -8.40
CA ALA A 321 6.66 16.96 -9.68
C ALA A 321 5.25 16.41 -9.88
N PHE A 322 5.03 15.12 -9.59
CA PHE A 322 3.70 14.50 -9.68
C PHE A 322 2.73 15.05 -8.63
N ALA A 323 3.19 15.39 -7.42
CA ALA A 323 2.36 16.05 -6.42
C ALA A 323 1.85 17.41 -6.91
N LEU A 324 2.69 18.18 -7.57
CA LEU A 324 2.32 19.46 -8.17
C LEU A 324 1.36 19.29 -9.35
N VAL A 325 1.63 18.34 -10.25
CA VAL A 325 0.73 18.01 -11.37
C VAL A 325 -0.61 17.48 -10.86
N GLY A 326 -0.61 16.64 -9.83
CA GLY A 326 -1.83 16.14 -9.18
C GLY A 326 -2.65 17.26 -8.53
N ALA A 327 -1.98 18.21 -7.86
CA ALA A 327 -2.63 19.41 -7.31
C ALA A 327 -3.24 20.27 -8.42
N SER A 328 -2.53 20.43 -9.54
CA SER A 328 -3.02 21.13 -10.73
C SER A 328 -4.27 20.45 -11.31
N LEU A 329 -4.27 19.12 -11.42
CA LEU A 329 -5.42 18.34 -11.88
C LEU A 329 -6.62 18.53 -10.94
N ALA A 330 -6.43 18.43 -9.63
CA ALA A 330 -7.50 18.67 -8.66
C ALA A 330 -8.04 20.12 -8.74
N ALA A 331 -7.16 21.11 -8.97
CA ALA A 331 -7.56 22.49 -9.20
C ALA A 331 -8.33 22.67 -10.53
N LEU A 332 -7.92 22.02 -11.60
CA LEU A 332 -8.60 22.01 -12.90
C LEU A 332 -10.02 21.46 -12.75
N LEU A 333 -10.19 20.35 -12.06
CA LEU A 333 -11.51 19.78 -11.79
C LEU A 333 -12.43 20.72 -11.01
N SER A 334 -11.87 21.67 -10.23
CA SER A 334 -12.66 22.66 -9.50
C SER A 334 -13.36 23.69 -10.39
N LEU A 335 -13.08 23.69 -11.70
CA LEU A 335 -13.80 24.51 -12.69
C LEU A 335 -15.23 23.99 -12.91
N PHE A 336 -15.48 22.71 -12.67
CA PHE A 336 -16.82 22.12 -12.73
C PHE A 336 -17.70 22.54 -11.54
N PRO A 337 -19.04 22.44 -11.67
CA PRO A 337 -19.98 22.61 -10.56
C PRO A 337 -19.62 21.72 -9.38
N ARG A 338 -19.85 22.21 -8.18
CA ARG A 338 -19.38 21.58 -6.92
C ARG A 338 -19.72 20.08 -6.79
N MET A 339 -20.88 19.67 -7.26
CA MET A 339 -21.28 18.24 -7.20
C MET A 339 -20.42 17.40 -8.14
N ILE A 340 -20.27 17.85 -9.39
CA ILE A 340 -19.45 17.18 -10.40
C ILE A 340 -17.97 17.14 -9.95
N PHE A 341 -17.45 18.26 -9.47
CA PHE A 341 -16.10 18.35 -8.92
C PHE A 341 -15.85 17.29 -7.85
N ARG A 342 -16.74 17.16 -6.87
CA ARG A 342 -16.62 16.18 -5.81
C ARG A 342 -16.74 14.75 -6.33
N ALA A 343 -17.70 14.49 -7.22
CA ALA A 343 -17.88 13.18 -7.83
C ALA A 343 -16.61 12.74 -8.59
N LEU A 344 -16.00 13.65 -9.36
CA LEU A 344 -14.75 13.37 -10.07
C LEU A 344 -13.57 13.12 -9.12
N LEU A 345 -13.43 13.92 -8.04
CA LEU A 345 -12.38 13.66 -7.05
C LEU A 345 -12.54 12.31 -6.35
N VAL A 346 -13.77 11.96 -5.96
CA VAL A 346 -14.08 10.67 -5.36
C VAL A 346 -13.78 9.54 -6.33
N PHE A 347 -14.22 9.66 -7.57
CA PHE A 347 -13.97 8.68 -8.62
C PHE A 347 -12.47 8.46 -8.86
N LEU A 348 -11.69 9.52 -9.07
CA LEU A 348 -10.24 9.41 -9.26
C LEU A 348 -9.54 8.83 -8.02
N THR A 349 -10.00 9.19 -6.83
CA THR A 349 -9.45 8.65 -5.57
C THR A 349 -9.68 7.14 -5.47
N ILE A 350 -10.86 6.65 -5.84
CA ILE A 350 -11.15 5.20 -5.86
C ILE A 350 -10.27 4.50 -6.89
N LEU A 351 -10.17 5.02 -8.11
CA LEU A 351 -9.31 4.45 -9.16
C LEU A 351 -7.84 4.43 -8.73
N GLY A 352 -7.36 5.50 -8.08
CA GLY A 352 -6.00 5.57 -7.56
C GLY A 352 -5.73 4.53 -6.48
N ALA A 353 -6.67 4.34 -5.55
CA ALA A 353 -6.54 3.33 -4.49
C ALA A 353 -6.54 1.90 -5.05
N VAL A 354 -7.37 1.60 -6.07
CA VAL A 354 -7.38 0.31 -6.78
C VAL A 354 -6.05 0.09 -7.49
N SER A 355 -5.58 1.09 -8.25
CA SER A 355 -4.29 1.01 -8.97
C SER A 355 -3.13 0.77 -8.02
N PHE A 356 -3.09 1.52 -6.91
CA PHE A 356 -2.07 1.35 -5.88
C PHE A 356 -2.11 -0.04 -5.26
N ALA A 357 -3.29 -0.52 -4.85
CA ALA A 357 -3.43 -1.84 -4.23
C ALA A 357 -2.97 -2.96 -5.18
N ALA A 358 -3.33 -2.89 -6.46
CA ALA A 358 -2.90 -3.85 -7.48
C ALA A 358 -1.38 -3.82 -7.69
N ALA A 359 -0.80 -2.64 -7.85
CA ALA A 359 0.63 -2.49 -8.07
C ALA A 359 1.45 -2.88 -6.83
N PHE A 360 0.98 -2.51 -5.64
CA PHE A 360 1.69 -2.72 -4.40
C PHE A 360 1.64 -4.18 -3.91
N LEU A 361 0.48 -4.83 -4.01
CA LEU A 361 0.29 -6.21 -3.53
C LEU A 361 0.72 -7.26 -4.53
N TYR A 362 0.46 -7.00 -5.82
CA TYR A 362 0.60 -8.00 -6.88
C TYR A 362 1.66 -7.62 -7.92
N GLY A 363 2.31 -6.46 -7.78
CA GLY A 363 3.30 -5.96 -8.75
C GLY A 363 2.72 -5.61 -10.12
N THR A 364 1.39 -5.46 -10.22
CA THR A 364 0.66 -5.35 -11.49
C THR A 364 0.43 -3.90 -11.86
N ALA A 365 0.99 -3.45 -13.00
CA ALA A 365 0.70 -2.13 -13.55
C ALA A 365 -0.64 -2.14 -14.31
N MET A 366 -1.42 -1.05 -14.24
CA MET A 366 -2.71 -0.90 -14.92
C MET A 366 -2.52 -0.60 -16.41
N THR A 367 -2.02 -1.59 -17.16
CA THR A 367 -1.89 -1.55 -18.61
C THR A 367 -3.27 -1.70 -19.29
N PRO A 368 -3.43 -1.36 -20.58
CA PRO A 368 -4.66 -1.64 -21.33
C PRO A 368 -5.07 -3.11 -21.28
N ASP A 369 -4.10 -4.03 -21.39
CA ASP A 369 -4.36 -5.48 -21.30
C ASP A 369 -4.85 -5.87 -19.89
N MET A 370 -4.29 -5.26 -18.83
CA MET A 370 -4.75 -5.51 -17.47
C MET A 370 -6.17 -4.98 -17.22
N VAL A 371 -6.50 -3.81 -17.76
CA VAL A 371 -7.87 -3.27 -17.68
C VAL A 371 -8.85 -4.15 -18.44
N ARG A 372 -8.48 -4.66 -19.62
CA ARG A 372 -9.28 -5.62 -20.37
C ARG A 372 -9.50 -6.91 -19.58
N ASN A 373 -8.42 -7.45 -19.00
CA ASN A 373 -8.50 -8.64 -18.16
C ASN A 373 -9.42 -8.41 -16.95
N LEU A 374 -9.32 -7.25 -16.28
CA LEU A 374 -10.20 -6.90 -15.15
C LEU A 374 -11.69 -6.88 -15.54
N ILE A 375 -12.01 -6.37 -16.74
CA ILE A 375 -13.39 -6.36 -17.25
C ILE A 375 -13.87 -7.78 -17.59
N ALA A 376 -12.97 -8.65 -18.05
CA ALA A 376 -13.27 -10.03 -18.45
C ALA A 376 -13.19 -11.04 -17.29
N THR A 377 -12.78 -10.62 -16.08
CA THR A 377 -12.63 -11.49 -14.90
C THR A 377 -14.02 -11.79 -14.29
N ASP A 378 -14.30 -13.05 -14.02
CA ASP A 378 -15.54 -13.44 -13.36
C ASP A 378 -15.51 -13.15 -11.84
N PRO A 379 -16.71 -13.08 -11.18
CA PRO A 379 -16.77 -12.79 -9.74
C PRO A 379 -16.10 -13.85 -8.85
N ALA A 380 -16.00 -15.11 -9.27
CA ALA A 380 -15.37 -16.17 -8.49
C ALA A 380 -13.84 -16.01 -8.51
N GLU A 381 -13.26 -15.71 -9.68
CA GLU A 381 -11.85 -15.37 -9.83
C GLU A 381 -11.50 -14.10 -9.04
N ALA A 382 -12.34 -13.05 -9.18
CA ALA A 382 -12.16 -11.80 -8.45
C ALA A 382 -12.15 -11.99 -6.92
N ALA A 383 -12.99 -12.89 -6.38
CA ALA A 383 -13.02 -13.20 -4.96
C ALA A 383 -11.70 -13.77 -4.43
N GLY A 384 -10.90 -14.43 -5.26
CA GLY A 384 -9.58 -14.96 -4.91
C GLY A 384 -8.57 -13.88 -4.53
N TYR A 385 -8.74 -12.65 -5.04
CA TYR A 385 -7.89 -11.49 -4.71
C TYR A 385 -8.31 -10.76 -3.43
N ILE A 386 -9.47 -11.11 -2.85
CA ILE A 386 -9.99 -10.45 -1.63
C ILE A 386 -9.42 -11.15 -0.40
N SER A 387 -8.55 -10.48 0.31
CA SER A 387 -7.96 -10.91 1.58
C SER A 387 -8.03 -9.77 2.61
N VAL A 388 -7.87 -10.07 3.89
CA VAL A 388 -7.78 -9.04 4.94
C VAL A 388 -6.69 -8.03 4.61
N ARG A 389 -5.57 -8.50 4.06
CA ARG A 389 -4.43 -7.67 3.65
C ARG A 389 -4.81 -6.74 2.48
N SER A 390 -5.48 -7.26 1.45
CA SER A 390 -5.88 -6.45 0.28
C SER A 390 -6.94 -5.40 0.65
N VAL A 391 -7.92 -5.77 1.48
CA VAL A 391 -8.92 -4.83 2.00
C VAL A 391 -8.28 -3.74 2.86
N PHE A 392 -7.35 -4.10 3.75
CA PHE A 392 -6.63 -3.11 4.57
C PHE A 392 -5.85 -2.11 3.71
N VAL A 393 -5.05 -2.59 2.74
CA VAL A 393 -4.26 -1.74 1.83
C VAL A 393 -5.16 -0.80 1.05
N PHE A 394 -6.24 -1.33 0.48
CA PHE A 394 -7.20 -0.54 -0.27
C PHE A 394 -7.85 0.55 0.61
N LEU A 395 -8.37 0.20 1.78
CA LEU A 395 -9.01 1.15 2.68
C LEU A 395 -8.03 2.18 3.24
N TRP A 396 -6.81 1.77 3.58
CA TRP A 396 -5.76 2.67 4.03
C TRP A 396 -5.41 3.71 2.96
N ALA A 397 -5.28 3.29 1.71
CA ALA A 397 -5.00 4.18 0.59
C ALA A 397 -6.20 5.08 0.24
N LEU A 398 -7.43 4.58 0.40
CA LEU A 398 -8.68 5.24 0.02
C LEU A 398 -9.15 6.29 1.05
N ILE A 399 -9.17 5.93 2.35
CA ILE A 399 -9.91 6.72 3.37
C ILE A 399 -9.38 8.16 3.52
N PRO A 400 -8.06 8.43 3.64
CA PRO A 400 -7.58 9.80 3.84
C PRO A 400 -7.91 10.73 2.67
N PRO A 401 -7.62 10.40 1.40
CA PRO A 401 -7.94 11.29 0.28
C PRO A 401 -9.45 11.35 -0.01
N LEU A 402 -10.20 10.29 0.29
CA LEU A 402 -11.67 10.31 0.20
C LEU A 402 -12.27 11.29 1.22
N TRP A 403 -11.81 11.24 2.46
CA TRP A 403 -12.22 12.20 3.50
C TRP A 403 -11.91 13.63 3.06
N LEU A 404 -10.70 13.87 2.53
CA LEU A 404 -10.29 15.18 2.05
C LEU A 404 -11.17 15.65 0.88
N SER A 405 -11.49 14.79 -0.07
CA SER A 405 -12.37 15.06 -1.23
C SER A 405 -13.80 15.43 -0.82
N LEU A 406 -14.33 14.76 0.20
CA LEU A 406 -15.69 14.99 0.70
C LEU A 406 -15.80 16.23 1.60
N ARG A 407 -14.77 16.51 2.42
CA ARG A 407 -14.79 17.55 3.45
C ARG A 407 -14.08 18.84 3.06
N GLY A 408 -13.14 18.79 2.11
CA GLY A 408 -12.41 19.97 1.66
C GLY A 408 -13.34 21.06 1.10
N ASN A 409 -12.97 22.31 1.32
CA ASN A 409 -13.67 23.42 0.71
C ASN A 409 -13.44 23.42 -0.80
N ALA A 410 -14.51 23.45 -1.58
CA ALA A 410 -14.40 23.77 -3.00
C ALA A 410 -13.89 25.21 -3.16
N ALA A 411 -13.27 25.52 -4.30
CA ALA A 411 -12.93 26.89 -4.65
C ALA A 411 -14.17 27.81 -4.49
N PRO A 412 -13.98 29.09 -4.16
CA PRO A 412 -15.08 30.04 -4.03
C PRO A 412 -15.99 29.97 -5.25
N ALA A 413 -17.30 29.84 -5.03
CA ALA A 413 -18.27 29.79 -6.12
C ALA A 413 -18.14 31.05 -6.99
N LEU A 414 -18.10 30.86 -8.33
CA LEU A 414 -18.33 31.94 -9.27
C LEU A 414 -19.81 32.32 -9.14
N THR A 415 -20.12 33.26 -8.25
CA THR A 415 -21.49 33.77 -8.10
C THR A 415 -21.86 34.55 -9.36
N LEU A 416 -23.08 34.31 -9.87
CA LEU A 416 -23.58 34.95 -11.10
C LEU A 416 -23.71 36.48 -11.02
N ARG A 417 -23.46 37.11 -9.85
CA ARG A 417 -23.43 38.56 -9.64
C ARG A 417 -22.28 39.01 -8.72
N PRO A 418 -21.02 38.70 -9.04
CA PRO A 418 -19.91 39.30 -8.33
C PRO A 418 -19.57 40.64 -8.99
N GLY A 419 -19.14 41.62 -8.21
CA GLY A 419 -18.43 42.76 -8.76
C GLY A 419 -17.20 42.28 -9.57
N LYS A 420 -16.82 43.03 -10.62
CA LYS A 420 -15.71 42.63 -11.54
C LYS A 420 -14.44 42.22 -10.79
N THR A 421 -14.11 42.85 -9.69
CA THR A 421 -12.93 42.56 -8.87
C THR A 421 -13.02 41.19 -8.15
N ALA A 422 -14.20 40.78 -7.69
CA ALA A 422 -14.41 39.48 -7.03
C ALA A 422 -14.34 38.32 -8.03
N LEU A 423 -14.88 38.55 -9.24
CA LEU A 423 -14.78 37.58 -10.34
C LEU A 423 -13.32 37.36 -10.77
N LEU A 424 -12.56 38.44 -10.97
CA LEU A 424 -11.15 38.40 -11.35
C LEU A 424 -10.29 37.70 -10.26
N LYS A 425 -10.53 37.97 -8.98
CA LYS A 425 -9.84 37.28 -7.87
C LYS A 425 -10.17 35.78 -7.83
N ALA A 426 -11.45 35.41 -7.99
CA ALA A 426 -11.85 33.99 -8.00
C ALA A 426 -11.28 33.25 -9.20
N LEU A 427 -11.27 33.85 -10.39
CA LEU A 427 -10.67 33.29 -11.61
C LEU A 427 -9.15 33.20 -11.47
N GLY A 428 -8.49 34.25 -10.97
CA GLY A 428 -7.06 34.29 -10.73
C GLY A 428 -6.59 33.20 -9.75
N LEU A 429 -7.34 32.98 -8.66
CA LEU A 429 -7.05 31.90 -7.70
C LEU A 429 -7.16 30.50 -8.34
N ARG A 430 -8.16 30.29 -9.19
CA ARG A 430 -8.36 29.00 -9.88
C ARG A 430 -7.33 28.78 -10.95
N LEU A 431 -7.10 29.75 -11.83
CA LEU A 431 -6.09 29.65 -12.88
C LEU A 431 -4.67 29.54 -12.29
N GLY A 432 -4.37 30.32 -11.25
CA GLY A 432 -3.11 30.21 -10.50
C GLY A 432 -2.93 28.84 -9.87
N GLY A 433 -3.99 28.28 -9.28
CA GLY A 433 -3.99 26.93 -8.72
C GLY A 433 -3.80 25.81 -9.76
N VAL A 434 -4.15 26.06 -11.04
CA VAL A 434 -3.90 25.13 -12.15
C VAL A 434 -2.51 25.37 -12.76
N LEU A 435 -2.22 26.59 -13.18
CA LEU A 435 -1.05 26.86 -14.00
C LEU A 435 0.26 26.86 -13.22
N LEU A 436 0.29 27.41 -12.01
CA LEU A 436 1.54 27.49 -11.24
C LEU A 436 2.06 26.12 -10.81
N PRO A 437 1.25 25.21 -10.20
CA PRO A 437 1.74 23.88 -9.87
C PRO A 437 2.06 23.07 -11.11
N ALA A 438 1.29 23.18 -12.21
CA ALA A 438 1.59 22.49 -13.47
C ALA A 438 2.95 22.93 -14.04
N ALA A 439 3.18 24.24 -14.13
CA ALA A 439 4.44 24.78 -14.64
C ALA A 439 5.64 24.38 -13.77
N ALA A 440 5.48 24.43 -12.45
CA ALA A 440 6.52 24.02 -11.52
C ALA A 440 6.81 22.52 -11.62
N GLY A 441 5.79 21.65 -11.71
CA GLY A 441 5.96 20.20 -11.88
C GLY A 441 6.63 19.85 -13.21
N VAL A 442 6.21 20.48 -14.30
CA VAL A 442 6.85 20.29 -15.62
C VAL A 442 8.30 20.78 -15.62
N LEU A 443 8.58 21.92 -14.98
CA LEU A 443 9.94 22.43 -14.85
C LEU A 443 10.84 21.46 -14.09
N LEU A 444 10.39 20.88 -12.99
CA LEU A 444 11.15 19.87 -12.25
C LEU A 444 11.48 18.66 -13.13
N ILE A 445 10.51 18.10 -13.85
CA ILE A 445 10.78 17.00 -14.80
C ILE A 445 11.76 17.43 -15.88
N ALA A 446 11.66 18.67 -16.39
CA ALA A 446 12.54 19.19 -17.43
C ALA A 446 13.99 19.35 -16.97
N LEU A 447 14.23 19.71 -15.69
CA LEU A 447 15.57 19.86 -15.14
C LEU A 447 16.37 18.54 -15.13
N ASN A 448 15.71 17.40 -14.95
CA ASN A 448 16.30 16.05 -14.99
C ASN A 448 15.72 15.18 -16.11
N PHE A 449 15.31 15.81 -17.21
CA PHE A 449 14.62 15.13 -18.32
C PHE A 449 15.38 13.91 -18.86
N GLN A 450 16.71 13.98 -18.94
CA GLN A 450 17.54 12.89 -19.43
C GLN A 450 17.39 11.63 -18.55
N ALA A 451 17.51 11.78 -17.24
CA ALA A 451 17.41 10.65 -16.30
C ALA A 451 15.98 10.10 -16.28
N PHE A 452 14.97 10.98 -16.19
CA PHE A 452 13.56 10.60 -16.20
C PHE A 452 13.15 9.88 -17.50
N SER A 453 13.50 10.45 -18.64
CA SER A 453 13.22 9.88 -19.97
C SER A 453 13.95 8.54 -20.19
N SER A 454 15.18 8.41 -19.69
CA SER A 454 15.92 7.14 -19.70
C SER A 454 15.21 6.06 -18.89
N ALA A 455 14.78 6.38 -17.65
CA ALA A 455 14.02 5.45 -16.81
C ALA A 455 12.73 4.98 -17.50
N MET A 456 11.94 5.91 -18.07
CA MET A 456 10.68 5.62 -18.77
C MET A 456 10.87 4.81 -20.05
N ARG A 457 12.02 4.89 -20.71
CA ARG A 457 12.35 4.07 -21.89
C ARG A 457 12.81 2.67 -21.51
N ASN A 458 13.59 2.58 -20.42
CA ASN A 458 14.12 1.30 -19.95
C ASN A 458 13.04 0.41 -19.30
N ASP A 459 12.08 1.01 -18.60
CA ASP A 459 10.90 0.31 -18.07
C ASP A 459 9.61 0.97 -18.53
N LYS A 460 9.03 0.43 -19.60
CA LYS A 460 7.77 0.93 -20.17
C LYS A 460 6.58 0.76 -19.23
N SER A 461 6.70 -0.06 -18.18
CA SER A 461 5.63 -0.27 -17.18
C SER A 461 5.46 0.95 -16.26
N LEU A 462 6.48 1.77 -16.07
CA LEU A 462 6.46 2.92 -15.17
C LEU A 462 5.30 3.89 -15.47
N ARG A 463 5.01 4.16 -16.75
CA ARG A 463 3.91 5.05 -17.15
C ARG A 463 2.52 4.55 -16.73
N TYR A 464 2.37 3.24 -16.58
CA TYR A 464 1.12 2.61 -16.16
C TYR A 464 0.99 2.49 -14.63
N LEU A 465 1.97 3.01 -13.89
CA LEU A 465 1.96 3.12 -12.43
C LEU A 465 1.63 4.54 -11.94
N ILE A 466 1.45 5.52 -12.86
CA ILE A 466 1.13 6.91 -12.51
C ILE A 466 -0.38 7.04 -12.29
N ALA A 467 -0.82 6.92 -11.05
CA ALA A 467 -2.23 6.93 -10.65
C ALA A 467 -2.68 8.36 -10.20
N PRO A 468 -3.94 8.69 -10.33
CA PRO A 468 -5.09 7.87 -10.78
C PRO A 468 -5.31 7.87 -12.30
N VAL A 469 -4.48 8.52 -13.08
CA VAL A 469 -4.70 8.75 -14.51
C VAL A 469 -4.46 7.50 -15.36
N ASN A 470 -3.60 6.59 -14.90
CA ASN A 470 -3.23 5.35 -15.61
C ASN A 470 -4.42 4.47 -15.98
N ILE A 471 -5.36 4.23 -15.05
CA ILE A 471 -6.56 3.42 -15.32
C ILE A 471 -7.44 4.11 -16.37
N VAL A 472 -7.64 5.43 -16.24
CA VAL A 472 -8.45 6.20 -17.20
C VAL A 472 -7.84 6.13 -18.60
N TYR A 473 -6.52 6.37 -18.70
CA TYR A 473 -5.79 6.25 -19.97
C TYR A 473 -5.91 4.84 -20.56
N SER A 474 -5.68 3.81 -19.75
CA SER A 474 -5.74 2.42 -20.18
C SER A 474 -7.16 2.00 -20.58
N ALA A 475 -8.19 2.44 -19.86
CA ALA A 475 -9.58 2.19 -20.21
C ALA A 475 -9.98 2.85 -21.54
N ILE A 476 -9.59 4.11 -21.75
CA ILE A 476 -9.82 4.81 -23.04
C ILE A 476 -9.11 4.07 -24.17
N LYS A 477 -7.86 3.67 -23.97
CA LYS A 477 -7.10 2.94 -24.98
C LYS A 477 -7.70 1.56 -25.27
N THR A 478 -8.20 0.86 -24.25
CA THR A 478 -8.92 -0.41 -24.42
C THR A 478 -10.22 -0.23 -25.18
N ALA A 479 -11.00 0.80 -24.86
CA ALA A 479 -12.26 1.09 -25.55
C ALA A 479 -12.08 1.61 -26.98
N ALA A 480 -10.93 2.22 -27.29
CA ALA A 480 -10.59 2.68 -28.64
C ALA A 480 -9.93 1.60 -29.50
N ALA A 481 -9.51 0.49 -28.91
CA ALA A 481 -9.07 -0.67 -29.66
C ALA A 481 -10.33 -1.33 -30.25
N ASP A 482 -10.40 -1.36 -31.58
CA ASP A 482 -11.52 -1.97 -32.28
C ASP A 482 -11.38 -3.50 -32.18
N ASP A 483 -11.96 -4.10 -31.15
CA ASP A 483 -12.12 -5.54 -31.02
C ASP A 483 -13.30 -5.98 -31.92
N SER A 484 -13.21 -5.74 -33.22
CA SER A 484 -14.20 -6.22 -34.17
C SER A 484 -14.07 -7.73 -34.34
N PRO A 485 -15.00 -8.56 -33.77
CA PRO A 485 -14.92 -10.01 -33.89
C PRO A 485 -15.22 -10.56 -35.28
N ASP A 486 -15.58 -9.70 -36.23
CA ASP A 486 -16.17 -10.09 -37.53
C ASP A 486 -15.20 -10.20 -38.70
N GLU A 487 -13.92 -9.87 -38.57
CA GLU A 487 -12.95 -10.21 -39.61
C GLU A 487 -12.59 -11.69 -39.51
N LYS A 488 -13.00 -12.50 -40.51
CA LYS A 488 -12.58 -13.90 -40.67
C LYS A 488 -11.08 -13.99 -40.52
N ARG A 489 -10.63 -14.70 -39.49
CA ARG A 489 -9.20 -14.88 -39.25
C ARG A 489 -8.47 -15.36 -40.50
N VAL A 490 -7.30 -14.80 -40.70
CA VAL A 490 -6.44 -15.15 -41.85
C VAL A 490 -6.00 -16.60 -41.69
N ARG A 491 -6.31 -17.42 -42.72
CA ARG A 491 -5.84 -18.81 -42.77
C ARG A 491 -4.35 -18.82 -43.05
N LEU A 492 -3.59 -19.48 -42.20
CA LEU A 492 -2.12 -19.57 -42.31
C LEU A 492 -1.67 -20.48 -43.45
N VAL A 493 -2.46 -21.49 -43.75
CA VAL A 493 -2.20 -22.48 -44.77
C VAL A 493 -3.45 -22.66 -45.64
N THR A 494 -3.31 -22.61 -46.92
CA THR A 494 -4.45 -22.69 -47.84
C THR A 494 -5.13 -24.06 -47.81
N ASP A 495 -4.35 -25.13 -47.75
CA ASP A 495 -4.82 -26.50 -47.61
C ASP A 495 -3.93 -27.24 -46.56
N PRO A 496 -4.38 -27.31 -45.32
CA PRO A 496 -3.64 -27.99 -44.28
C PRO A 496 -3.85 -29.53 -44.26
N ALA A 497 -4.71 -30.02 -45.16
CA ALA A 497 -5.07 -31.43 -45.14
C ALA A 497 -3.82 -32.30 -45.24
N PRO A 498 -3.63 -33.22 -44.32
CA PRO A 498 -2.56 -34.22 -44.42
C PRO A 498 -2.90 -35.10 -45.58
N LYS A 499 -2.30 -34.85 -46.72
CA LYS A 499 -2.48 -35.69 -47.89
C LYS A 499 -2.15 -37.15 -47.53
N ALA A 500 -3.14 -37.99 -47.39
CA ALA A 500 -3.11 -39.44 -47.35
C ALA A 500 -2.27 -40.11 -46.23
N ALA A 501 -1.60 -39.41 -45.36
CA ALA A 501 -0.62 -39.99 -44.45
C ALA A 501 -1.12 -40.37 -43.07
N ILE A 502 -2.33 -39.94 -42.67
CA ILE A 502 -2.89 -40.34 -41.38
C ILE A 502 -3.90 -41.49 -41.59
N GLN A 503 -3.45 -42.58 -42.20
CA GLN A 503 -4.10 -43.87 -41.93
C GLN A 503 -3.72 -44.30 -40.52
N VAL A 504 -4.50 -43.84 -39.55
CA VAL A 504 -4.31 -44.19 -38.15
C VAL A 504 -4.67 -45.67 -37.99
N ARG A 505 -3.67 -46.53 -37.89
CA ARG A 505 -3.88 -47.98 -37.64
C ARG A 505 -4.46 -48.22 -36.23
N ARG A 506 -4.42 -47.23 -35.35
CA ARG A 506 -5.00 -47.26 -33.99
C ARG A 506 -5.54 -45.87 -33.62
N PRO A 507 -6.60 -45.78 -32.82
CA PRO A 507 -7.08 -44.50 -32.29
C PRO A 507 -5.92 -43.76 -31.59
N THR A 508 -5.68 -42.51 -31.97
CA THR A 508 -4.63 -41.68 -31.40
C THR A 508 -5.28 -40.51 -30.68
N LEU A 509 -5.01 -40.40 -29.39
CA LEU A 509 -5.46 -39.28 -28.58
C LEU A 509 -4.23 -38.51 -28.10
N PHE A 510 -4.26 -37.18 -28.33
CA PHE A 510 -3.33 -36.22 -27.73
C PHE A 510 -4.11 -35.32 -26.79
N VAL A 511 -3.70 -35.29 -25.52
CA VAL A 511 -4.29 -34.40 -24.50
C VAL A 511 -3.33 -33.26 -24.23
N PHE A 512 -3.77 -32.04 -24.47
CA PHE A 512 -3.04 -30.82 -24.22
C PHE A 512 -3.65 -30.13 -23.00
N VAL A 513 -2.97 -30.19 -21.86
CA VAL A 513 -3.43 -29.52 -20.63
C VAL A 513 -2.84 -28.12 -20.58
N VAL A 514 -3.72 -27.13 -20.61
CA VAL A 514 -3.37 -25.72 -20.46
C VAL A 514 -3.44 -25.40 -18.97
N GLY A 515 -2.28 -25.32 -18.32
CA GLY A 515 -2.18 -24.92 -16.91
C GLY A 515 -2.41 -23.43 -16.70
N GLU A 516 -2.95 -23.09 -15.53
CA GLU A 516 -3.17 -21.70 -15.13
C GLU A 516 -2.29 -21.37 -13.91
N THR A 517 -1.76 -20.14 -13.84
CA THR A 517 -0.92 -19.60 -12.75
C THR A 517 0.30 -20.43 -12.34
N ALA A 518 0.68 -21.45 -13.10
CA ALA A 518 1.85 -22.28 -12.83
C ALA A 518 3.15 -21.49 -13.06
N ARG A 519 3.90 -21.26 -11.99
CA ARG A 519 5.13 -20.46 -12.00
C ARG A 519 6.35 -21.35 -11.92
N ALA A 520 7.28 -21.20 -12.87
CA ALA A 520 8.51 -22.00 -12.93
C ALA A 520 9.32 -21.97 -11.61
N ALA A 521 9.37 -20.83 -10.93
CA ALA A 521 10.07 -20.68 -9.65
C ALA A 521 9.40 -21.41 -8.46
N ASN A 522 8.14 -21.81 -8.61
CA ASN A 522 7.38 -22.55 -7.59
C ASN A 522 7.09 -24.00 -8.02
N TRP A 523 7.73 -24.46 -9.08
CA TRP A 523 7.57 -25.80 -9.63
C TRP A 523 8.53 -26.79 -8.97
N GLY A 524 8.02 -27.84 -8.31
CA GLY A 524 8.84 -28.80 -7.55
C GLY A 524 9.93 -29.45 -8.37
N LEU A 525 9.63 -29.84 -9.63
CA LEU A 525 10.60 -30.40 -10.56
C LEU A 525 11.71 -29.42 -10.99
N ASN A 526 11.59 -28.15 -10.67
CA ASN A 526 12.62 -27.11 -10.87
C ASN A 526 13.42 -26.82 -9.59
N SER A 527 13.45 -27.74 -8.63
CA SER A 527 14.16 -27.60 -7.36
C SER A 527 13.57 -26.55 -6.41
N TYR A 528 12.26 -26.30 -6.48
CA TYR A 528 11.58 -25.50 -5.47
C TYR A 528 11.58 -26.22 -4.11
N ALA A 529 11.86 -25.50 -3.03
CA ALA A 529 12.03 -26.07 -1.68
C ALA A 529 10.76 -26.78 -1.14
N ARG A 530 9.57 -26.39 -1.60
CA ARG A 530 8.31 -27.07 -1.29
C ARG A 530 7.99 -28.04 -2.42
N ASP A 531 7.63 -29.28 -2.09
CA ASP A 531 7.17 -30.24 -3.07
C ASP A 531 5.76 -29.86 -3.57
N THR A 532 5.71 -29.23 -4.75
CA THR A 532 4.47 -28.82 -5.43
C THR A 532 4.10 -29.75 -6.59
N THR A 533 4.91 -30.75 -6.88
CA THR A 533 4.69 -31.71 -7.98
C THR A 533 4.92 -33.15 -7.54
N PRO A 534 4.33 -33.61 -6.39
CA PRO A 534 4.68 -34.91 -5.79
C PRO A 534 4.34 -36.11 -6.70
N GLU A 535 3.25 -36.04 -7.45
CA GLU A 535 2.85 -37.12 -8.33
C GLU A 535 3.62 -37.10 -9.66
N LEU A 536 3.91 -35.93 -10.20
CA LEU A 536 4.71 -35.79 -11.42
C LEU A 536 6.15 -36.29 -11.23
N SER A 537 6.70 -36.14 -10.03
CA SER A 537 8.06 -36.62 -9.72
C SER A 537 8.19 -38.16 -9.76
N LYS A 538 7.07 -38.90 -9.65
CA LYS A 538 7.04 -40.39 -9.65
C LYS A 538 6.98 -40.98 -11.06
N ILE A 539 6.70 -40.19 -12.08
CA ILE A 539 6.54 -40.65 -13.46
C ILE A 539 7.68 -40.19 -14.34
N LYS A 540 7.98 -41.01 -15.39
CA LYS A 540 8.96 -40.61 -16.39
C LYS A 540 8.39 -39.56 -17.30
N LEU A 541 8.92 -38.32 -17.20
CA LEU A 541 8.49 -37.17 -17.99
C LEU A 541 9.67 -36.34 -18.51
N ILE A 542 9.40 -35.42 -19.43
CA ILE A 542 10.35 -34.42 -19.89
C ILE A 542 9.93 -33.09 -19.25
N ASN A 543 10.80 -32.50 -18.41
CA ASN A 543 10.61 -31.23 -17.78
C ASN A 543 11.39 -30.12 -18.51
N PHE A 544 10.77 -28.96 -18.75
CA PHE A 544 11.39 -27.81 -19.37
C PHE A 544 11.52 -26.66 -18.31
N PRO A 545 12.62 -26.57 -17.57
CA PRO A 545 12.73 -25.67 -16.41
C PRO A 545 12.80 -24.18 -16.77
N LYS A 546 13.12 -23.85 -18.04
CA LYS A 546 13.33 -22.46 -18.49
C LYS A 546 12.26 -22.00 -19.49
N VAL A 547 10.99 -22.30 -19.21
CA VAL A 547 9.88 -21.80 -20.03
C VAL A 547 9.51 -20.39 -19.61
N THR A 548 9.26 -19.51 -20.57
CA THR A 548 8.84 -18.12 -20.34
C THR A 548 7.55 -17.83 -21.10
N SER A 549 6.53 -17.38 -20.39
CA SER A 549 5.25 -16.95 -20.98
C SER A 549 5.40 -15.66 -21.78
N CYS A 550 4.47 -15.41 -22.70
CA CYS A 550 4.34 -14.13 -23.42
C CYS A 550 3.90 -12.98 -22.50
N GLY A 551 3.14 -13.29 -21.47
CA GLY A 551 2.62 -12.33 -20.50
C GLY A 551 2.15 -13.00 -19.22
N THR A 552 1.72 -12.19 -18.27
CA THR A 552 1.26 -12.62 -16.93
C THR A 552 -0.26 -12.76 -16.83
N SER A 553 -1.01 -12.47 -17.89
CA SER A 553 -2.45 -12.66 -17.96
C SER A 553 -2.80 -13.72 -19.00
N THR A 554 -3.87 -14.46 -18.76
CA THR A 554 -4.39 -15.52 -19.65
C THR A 554 -4.77 -14.95 -21.02
N ASP A 555 -5.33 -13.74 -21.05
CA ASP A 555 -5.68 -12.99 -22.26
C ASP A 555 -4.48 -12.70 -23.21
N VAL A 556 -3.28 -12.64 -22.67
CA VAL A 556 -2.03 -12.46 -23.44
C VAL A 556 -1.34 -13.80 -23.69
N SER A 557 -1.21 -14.62 -22.64
CA SER A 557 -0.39 -15.83 -22.70
C SER A 557 -1.02 -16.93 -23.55
N LEU A 558 -2.31 -17.15 -23.44
CA LEU A 558 -3.02 -18.24 -24.11
C LEU A 558 -3.08 -18.07 -25.64
N PRO A 559 -3.56 -16.93 -26.19
CA PRO A 559 -3.50 -16.72 -27.64
C PRO A 559 -2.08 -16.77 -28.21
N CYS A 560 -1.10 -16.25 -27.48
CA CYS A 560 0.30 -16.28 -27.89
C CYS A 560 0.86 -17.70 -27.92
N MET A 561 0.52 -18.53 -26.92
CA MET A 561 0.94 -19.95 -26.84
C MET A 561 0.41 -20.75 -28.04
N MET A 562 -0.82 -20.46 -28.48
CA MET A 562 -1.50 -21.16 -29.57
C MET A 562 -1.29 -20.49 -30.92
N SER A 563 -0.42 -19.48 -31.03
CA SER A 563 -0.07 -18.83 -32.28
C SER A 563 1.31 -19.27 -32.77
N ARG A 564 1.55 -19.14 -34.09
CA ARG A 564 2.87 -19.37 -34.70
C ARG A 564 3.88 -18.25 -34.40
N ILE A 565 3.42 -17.10 -33.93
CA ILE A 565 4.25 -15.89 -33.77
C ILE A 565 5.12 -16.02 -32.53
N GLY A 566 4.55 -16.53 -31.43
CA GLY A 566 5.23 -16.74 -30.16
C GLY A 566 5.69 -15.42 -29.48
N ARG A 567 6.47 -15.56 -28.42
CA ARG A 567 6.90 -14.47 -27.55
C ARG A 567 7.88 -13.48 -28.20
N SER A 568 8.83 -13.99 -29.01
CA SER A 568 9.92 -13.15 -29.55
C SER A 568 9.43 -12.06 -30.50
N ASN A 569 8.35 -12.32 -31.20
CA ASN A 569 7.74 -11.41 -32.16
C ASN A 569 6.30 -11.07 -31.76
N TYR A 570 6.02 -11.02 -30.44
CA TYR A 570 4.67 -10.80 -29.94
C TYR A 570 4.04 -9.54 -30.53
N ASP A 571 2.94 -9.74 -31.23
CA ASP A 571 2.07 -8.73 -31.79
C ASP A 571 0.63 -9.22 -31.59
N ARG A 572 -0.11 -8.54 -30.70
CA ARG A 572 -1.45 -8.94 -30.30
C ARG A 572 -2.43 -8.96 -31.46
N ASP A 573 -2.43 -7.87 -32.25
CA ASP A 573 -3.42 -7.70 -33.31
C ASP A 573 -3.21 -8.77 -34.39
N ARG A 574 -1.96 -9.07 -34.68
CA ARG A 574 -1.60 -10.15 -35.59
C ARG A 574 -1.96 -11.54 -35.02
N ILE A 575 -1.71 -11.80 -33.74
CA ILE A 575 -2.05 -13.08 -33.09
C ILE A 575 -3.57 -13.30 -33.14
N LEU A 576 -4.37 -12.29 -32.90
CA LEU A 576 -5.82 -12.38 -32.94
C LEU A 576 -6.40 -12.40 -34.36
N SER A 577 -5.71 -11.85 -35.35
CA SER A 577 -6.14 -11.87 -36.74
C SER A 577 -5.76 -13.15 -37.50
N GLU A 578 -4.82 -13.96 -36.99
CA GLU A 578 -4.44 -15.23 -37.58
C GLU A 578 -5.15 -16.42 -36.91
N GLU A 579 -5.32 -17.54 -37.65
CA GLU A 579 -5.91 -18.75 -37.06
C GLU A 579 -5.03 -19.33 -35.95
N SER A 580 -5.64 -19.86 -34.90
CA SER A 580 -4.98 -20.53 -33.79
C SER A 580 -4.57 -21.96 -34.12
N LEU A 581 -3.64 -22.54 -33.34
CA LEU A 581 -3.27 -23.95 -33.46
C LEU A 581 -4.48 -24.90 -33.38
N PRO A 582 -5.41 -24.78 -32.43
CA PRO A 582 -6.61 -25.62 -32.39
C PRO A 582 -7.45 -25.54 -33.68
N ALA A 583 -7.68 -24.34 -34.21
CA ALA A 583 -8.44 -24.15 -35.44
C ALA A 583 -7.72 -24.74 -36.68
N LEU A 584 -6.41 -24.61 -36.73
CA LEU A 584 -5.58 -25.23 -37.79
C LEU A 584 -5.67 -26.77 -37.76
N LEU A 585 -5.59 -27.38 -36.55
CA LEU A 585 -5.67 -28.84 -36.39
C LEU A 585 -7.05 -29.38 -36.79
N GLU A 586 -8.14 -28.70 -36.43
CA GLU A 586 -9.50 -29.06 -36.85
C GLU A 586 -9.63 -28.99 -38.39
N ARG A 587 -9.13 -27.91 -38.97
CA ARG A 587 -9.13 -27.73 -40.44
C ARG A 587 -8.21 -28.72 -41.17
N ALA A 588 -7.19 -29.25 -40.48
CA ALA A 588 -6.33 -30.34 -40.97
C ALA A 588 -6.99 -31.73 -40.88
N GLY A 589 -8.26 -31.82 -40.45
CA GLY A 589 -9.02 -33.07 -40.39
C GLY A 589 -8.88 -33.85 -39.11
N MET A 590 -8.27 -33.30 -38.07
CA MET A 590 -8.25 -33.91 -36.74
C MET A 590 -9.59 -33.65 -36.03
N ASN A 591 -9.95 -34.52 -35.09
CA ASN A 591 -11.04 -34.26 -34.18
C ASN A 591 -10.51 -33.39 -33.02
N VAL A 592 -10.97 -32.15 -32.91
CA VAL A 592 -10.50 -31.21 -31.89
C VAL A 592 -11.63 -30.84 -30.95
N LEU A 593 -11.38 -30.90 -29.64
CA LEU A 593 -12.34 -30.44 -28.63
C LEU A 593 -11.61 -29.61 -27.60
N TRP A 594 -12.15 -28.43 -27.30
CA TRP A 594 -11.72 -27.57 -26.21
C TRP A 594 -12.66 -27.76 -25.01
N VAL A 595 -12.12 -28.19 -23.87
CA VAL A 595 -12.84 -28.30 -22.60
C VAL A 595 -12.33 -27.21 -21.68
N ASP A 596 -13.22 -26.32 -21.27
CA ASP A 596 -12.90 -25.09 -20.53
C ASP A 596 -13.43 -25.16 -19.10
N ASN A 597 -12.54 -25.06 -18.11
CA ASN A 597 -12.88 -24.87 -16.70
C ASN A 597 -12.53 -23.44 -16.24
N GLN A 598 -12.35 -22.54 -17.19
CA GLN A 598 -11.97 -21.13 -17.00
C GLN A 598 -13.07 -20.18 -17.53
N SER A 599 -12.80 -18.89 -17.53
CA SER A 599 -13.65 -17.84 -18.10
C SER A 599 -13.50 -17.72 -19.63
N GLY A 600 -13.46 -18.86 -20.34
CA GLY A 600 -13.34 -18.94 -21.80
C GLY A 600 -11.92 -18.94 -22.34
N CYS A 601 -11.79 -19.32 -23.61
CA CYS A 601 -10.50 -19.56 -24.29
C CYS A 601 -9.82 -18.29 -24.84
N LYS A 602 -10.29 -17.12 -24.52
CA LYS A 602 -9.72 -15.81 -24.93
C LYS A 602 -9.49 -15.70 -26.46
N GLY A 603 -10.46 -16.19 -27.25
CA GLY A 603 -10.41 -16.20 -28.71
C GLY A 603 -9.61 -17.35 -29.32
N THR A 604 -8.99 -18.22 -28.54
CA THR A 604 -8.12 -19.30 -29.05
C THR A 604 -8.88 -20.48 -29.63
N CYS A 605 -10.09 -20.75 -29.13
CA CYS A 605 -10.93 -21.87 -29.55
C CYS A 605 -12.00 -21.50 -30.59
N GLU A 606 -11.88 -20.33 -31.23
CA GLU A 606 -12.82 -19.94 -32.28
C GLU A 606 -12.76 -20.92 -33.45
N GLY A 607 -13.95 -21.33 -33.88
CA GLY A 607 -14.13 -22.25 -35.01
C GLY A 607 -13.91 -23.73 -34.69
N ILE A 608 -13.76 -24.11 -33.41
CA ILE A 608 -13.68 -25.50 -32.98
C ILE A 608 -14.79 -25.82 -31.95
N PRO A 609 -15.19 -27.09 -31.82
CA PRO A 609 -16.09 -27.53 -30.74
C PRO A 609 -15.52 -27.19 -29.37
N THR A 610 -16.33 -26.50 -28.57
CA THR A 610 -15.96 -26.05 -27.23
C THR A 610 -16.99 -26.54 -26.22
N ARG A 611 -16.53 -26.96 -25.04
CA ARG A 611 -17.40 -27.34 -23.94
C ARG A 611 -16.93 -26.66 -22.65
N GLU A 612 -17.79 -25.84 -22.11
CA GLU A 612 -17.58 -25.26 -20.78
C GLU A 612 -18.05 -26.25 -19.71
N VAL A 613 -17.23 -26.44 -18.68
CA VAL A 613 -17.50 -27.35 -17.58
C VAL A 613 -17.82 -26.53 -16.36
N PHE A 614 -19.10 -26.47 -15.99
CA PHE A 614 -19.53 -25.79 -14.78
C PHE A 614 -19.82 -26.79 -13.67
N CYS A 615 -19.48 -26.39 -12.45
CA CYS A 615 -19.92 -27.11 -11.29
C CYS A 615 -21.31 -26.60 -10.85
N PRO A 616 -22.31 -27.46 -10.79
CA PRO A 616 -23.66 -27.08 -10.37
C PRO A 616 -23.72 -26.48 -8.97
N ASP A 617 -22.77 -26.82 -8.09
CA ASP A 617 -22.79 -26.49 -6.66
C ASP A 617 -21.89 -25.29 -6.32
N GLY A 618 -21.22 -24.69 -7.30
CA GLY A 618 -20.25 -23.60 -7.06
C GLY A 618 -19.03 -24.01 -6.20
N ARG A 619 -18.87 -25.29 -5.92
CA ARG A 619 -17.82 -25.86 -5.06
C ARG A 619 -16.67 -26.49 -5.82
N CYS A 620 -16.82 -26.72 -7.11
CA CYS A 620 -15.75 -27.29 -7.93
C CYS A 620 -14.83 -26.17 -8.43
N ARG A 621 -13.96 -25.70 -7.60
CA ARG A 621 -12.76 -24.95 -8.03
C ARG A 621 -11.61 -25.87 -8.44
N ASP A 622 -11.80 -27.17 -8.32
CA ASP A 622 -10.79 -28.15 -8.60
C ASP A 622 -10.87 -28.57 -10.07
N ASP A 623 -9.74 -28.72 -10.72
CA ASP A 623 -9.64 -29.15 -12.11
C ASP A 623 -9.99 -30.63 -12.33
N ASP A 624 -10.40 -31.36 -11.30
CA ASP A 624 -10.93 -32.72 -11.36
C ASP A 624 -12.15 -32.86 -12.31
N VAL A 625 -12.88 -31.76 -12.51
CA VAL A 625 -14.00 -31.77 -13.45
C VAL A 625 -13.53 -32.03 -14.89
N LEU A 626 -12.32 -31.59 -15.26
CA LEU A 626 -11.70 -31.84 -16.56
C LEU A 626 -11.38 -33.33 -16.76
N ILE A 627 -10.97 -34.04 -15.69
CA ILE A 627 -10.72 -35.48 -15.73
C ILE A 627 -12.04 -36.24 -15.95
N ARG A 628 -13.09 -35.88 -15.23
CA ARG A 628 -14.42 -36.49 -15.39
C ARG A 628 -14.98 -36.29 -16.80
N GLU A 629 -14.73 -35.10 -17.37
CA GLU A 629 -15.16 -34.83 -18.74
C GLU A 629 -14.32 -35.59 -19.76
N LEU A 630 -13.01 -35.70 -19.53
CA LEU A 630 -12.13 -36.54 -20.33
C LEU A 630 -12.61 -38.01 -20.36
N GLU A 631 -12.98 -38.56 -19.20
CA GLU A 631 -13.52 -39.93 -19.09
C GLU A 631 -14.84 -40.09 -19.87
N ARG A 632 -15.67 -39.08 -19.94
CA ARG A 632 -16.90 -39.09 -20.74
C ARG A 632 -16.67 -39.00 -22.24
N GLU A 633 -15.63 -38.29 -22.65
CA GLU A 633 -15.34 -38.07 -24.08
C GLU A 633 -14.52 -39.20 -24.71
N ILE A 634 -13.63 -39.83 -23.96
CA ILE A 634 -12.80 -40.93 -24.48
C ILE A 634 -13.62 -42.02 -25.20
N PRO A 635 -14.75 -42.53 -24.67
CA PRO A 635 -15.56 -43.56 -25.34
C PRO A 635 -16.22 -43.08 -26.65
N LYS A 636 -16.33 -41.76 -26.85
CA LYS A 636 -17.00 -41.15 -28.02
C LYS A 636 -16.04 -40.74 -29.12
N LEU A 637 -14.73 -40.92 -28.89
CA LEU A 637 -13.72 -40.50 -29.83
C LEU A 637 -13.76 -41.30 -31.14
N PRO A 638 -13.64 -40.62 -32.30
CA PRO A 638 -13.61 -41.30 -33.58
C PRO A 638 -12.35 -42.20 -33.70
N ALA A 639 -12.52 -43.41 -34.26
CA ALA A 639 -11.42 -44.35 -34.46
C ALA A 639 -10.67 -44.10 -35.77
N ASP A 640 -11.26 -43.34 -36.70
CA ASP A 640 -10.77 -43.14 -38.06
C ASP A 640 -9.84 -41.94 -38.22
N ARG A 641 -9.80 -41.07 -37.24
CA ARG A 641 -8.96 -39.87 -37.25
C ARG A 641 -8.36 -39.54 -35.89
N PRO A 642 -7.17 -38.87 -35.83
CA PRO A 642 -6.57 -38.45 -34.56
C PRO A 642 -7.44 -37.46 -33.83
N THR A 643 -7.44 -37.52 -32.51
CA THR A 643 -8.14 -36.61 -31.64
C THR A 643 -7.16 -35.78 -30.81
N VAL A 644 -7.43 -34.48 -30.70
CA VAL A 644 -6.71 -33.56 -29.83
C VAL A 644 -7.70 -32.93 -28.85
N LEU A 645 -7.50 -33.18 -27.58
CA LEU A 645 -8.31 -32.56 -26.50
C LEU A 645 -7.48 -31.49 -25.82
N PHE A 646 -7.99 -30.29 -25.79
CA PHE A 646 -7.45 -29.17 -25.01
C PHE A 646 -8.23 -29.08 -23.70
N LEU A 647 -7.56 -29.23 -22.56
CA LEU A 647 -8.12 -29.12 -21.22
C LEU A 647 -7.60 -27.85 -20.58
N HIS A 648 -8.47 -26.84 -20.43
CA HIS A 648 -8.09 -25.55 -19.86
C HIS A 648 -8.44 -25.49 -18.38
N MET A 649 -7.40 -25.47 -17.54
CA MET A 649 -7.51 -25.48 -16.09
C MET A 649 -7.87 -24.08 -15.55
N ILE A 650 -8.59 -24.04 -14.41
CA ILE A 650 -8.80 -22.82 -13.64
C ILE A 650 -7.58 -22.48 -12.77
N GLY A 651 -6.80 -23.52 -12.41
CA GLY A 651 -5.71 -23.41 -11.48
C GLY A 651 -6.18 -23.28 -10.01
N SER A 652 -5.33 -23.56 -9.05
CA SER A 652 -5.63 -23.49 -7.60
C SER A 652 -4.70 -22.50 -6.89
#